data_dc7402ce10ce859554a3fbacb22d3ae4
#
_entry.id   dc7402ce10ce859554a3fbacb22d3ae4
#
_cell.length_a   1.000
_cell.length_b   1.000
_cell.length_c   1.000
_cell.angle_alpha   90.00
_cell.angle_beta   90.00
_cell.angle_gamma   90.00
#
_symmetry.space_group_name_H-M   'P 1'
#
loop_
_entity.id
_entity.type
_entity.pdbx_description
1 polymer ?
#
loop_
_entity_poly.entity_id
_entity_poly.type
_entity_poly.pdbx_seq_one_letter_code
_entity_poly.pdbx_strand_id
1 'polypeptide(L)'
;MRINFMSKSVFKEIGWVKVLPFYLFTFLPFANSQNIPVYLDDTKPVEQRIDDALTRMTLDEKIAVIHAQSKFSSPGVKRLGFPDLWTDDGPHGVRPDVLWDEWEQAGQTNDSCVAFPALTCLAATWNPLMARLYGESLGEEALYRGKAMILGPGVNIYRTPLGGRNFEYMGEDPWLASRMVVPYIQGLQSKGVAACVKHYALNNDEEYRHQVNVIVSDRALHEIYLPAFKAAVTEAGTWGIMGAYNLYKNQHNCHNSILLNKILKQDWRYDGVVVSDWGGCHDTDEAVTNGLDLEFGSWTDGLTMGATNAYDSYYLALPYKKLIQEGKYTMKELDEKVRRVLRLFYRTTMNRHKPYGFLCSESHYNAALKIAQEGIVLLKNDPVKNGKTRQPLLPLQRPERILVVGENAIKMMTVGGGSSSLKVQREILPLDGIRERFKGSQVDFARGYVGDTIQSYNGVTVGRSLYETRPADELIAEAVDKARQADVVIIFGGLNKSNYQDCEGHDRQQYGLPYAQDRLIEALAAANKRLVYVNISGNGVAMPWLSKVPAVVQGWFIGSEAGEAIASVLAGDVNPSGKLPFTWYDSLEQCGAHALNAFPGTWREGHQIIDEIYKEDIYVGYRWTDKQKVKPLFPFGHGLSYTTFKLGKLTANKLQITTDDEITFTISVTNTGRRAGAETLQLYISDRQASVDRPIKELKAFQKVFLQPGETQQVSLTIDKRALSFYDESNSRWTAEPGLFEALVGTSSNRLPARCTFELKM
;
A
#
# COMPACT_ATOMS: atom_id res chain seq x y z
N MET A 1 -50.36 -30.81 -21.03
CA MET A 1 -51.74 -30.65 -21.52
C MET A 1 -51.78 -29.30 -22.24
N ARG A 2 -51.81 -29.36 -23.54
CA ARG A 2 -52.18 -28.44 -24.59
C ARG A 2 -53.48 -27.71 -24.25
N ILE A 3 -53.62 -26.43 -24.65
CA ILE A 3 -54.41 -25.96 -25.84
C ILE A 3 -54.50 -24.43 -25.69
N ASN A 4 -53.93 -23.62 -26.52
CA ASN A 4 -54.33 -23.05 -27.84
C ASN A 4 -55.45 -22.02 -27.85
N PHE A 5 -55.12 -20.83 -28.30
CA PHE A 5 -55.56 -20.07 -29.48
C PHE A 5 -56.98 -19.44 -29.55
N MET A 6 -57.01 -18.24 -29.96
CA MET A 6 -57.75 -17.51 -31.03
C MET A 6 -58.39 -16.23 -30.48
N SER A 7 -58.16 -15.10 -31.01
CA SER A 7 -58.14 -14.42 -32.30
C SER A 7 -59.41 -13.62 -32.55
N LYS A 8 -59.18 -12.41 -33.06
CA LYS A 8 -59.98 -11.58 -34.03
C LYS A 8 -61.13 -10.71 -33.54
N SER A 9 -60.84 -9.42 -33.60
CA SER A 9 -61.43 -8.38 -34.49
C SER A 9 -62.92 -8.16 -34.46
N VAL A 10 -63.36 -6.87 -34.45
CA VAL A 10 -64.16 -6.22 -35.50
C VAL A 10 -64.25 -4.71 -35.23
N PHE A 11 -64.05 -3.96 -36.29
CA PHE A 11 -64.27 -2.52 -36.51
C PHE A 11 -65.71 -2.10 -36.35
N LYS A 12 -65.95 -0.82 -35.95
CA LYS A 12 -66.80 0.23 -36.63
C LYS A 12 -66.93 1.42 -35.70
N GLU A 13 -66.37 2.52 -36.04
CA GLU A 13 -66.84 3.67 -36.89
C GLU A 13 -67.77 4.66 -36.19
N ILE A 14 -67.37 5.92 -36.37
CA ILE A 14 -68.15 7.17 -36.56
C ILE A 14 -68.42 8.02 -35.31
N GLY A 15 -67.67 9.14 -35.19
CA GLY A 15 -68.28 10.40 -35.48
C GLY A 15 -68.10 11.54 -34.52
N TRP A 16 -67.68 12.67 -35.06
CA TRP A 16 -67.84 14.05 -34.61
C TRP A 16 -66.67 14.69 -33.87
N VAL A 17 -65.90 15.39 -34.67
CA VAL A 17 -64.90 16.44 -34.30
C VAL A 17 -65.64 17.55 -33.55
N LYS A 18 -65.18 17.82 -32.33
CA LYS A 18 -65.34 19.15 -31.69
C LYS A 18 -63.98 19.78 -31.56
N VAL A 19 -63.82 20.80 -32.39
CA VAL A 19 -62.68 21.75 -32.32
C VAL A 19 -62.85 22.53 -31.01
N LEU A 20 -61.90 22.32 -30.07
CA LEU A 20 -61.65 23.23 -28.95
C LEU A 20 -60.52 24.16 -29.34
N PRO A 21 -60.58 25.45 -29.03
CA PRO A 21 -59.52 26.38 -29.38
C PRO A 21 -58.24 26.08 -28.50
N PHE A 22 -57.15 25.87 -29.17
CA PHE A 22 -55.83 25.82 -28.58
C PHE A 22 -55.50 27.22 -28.01
N TYR A 23 -55.63 27.37 -26.70
CA TYR A 23 -54.95 28.46 -26.01
C TYR A 23 -53.47 28.13 -25.95
N LEU A 24 -52.68 28.82 -26.78
CA LEU A 24 -51.23 28.87 -26.68
C LEU A 24 -50.85 29.57 -25.36
N PHE A 25 -50.73 28.80 -24.29
CA PHE A 25 -50.00 29.27 -23.11
C PHE A 25 -48.54 29.35 -23.49
N THR A 26 -48.09 30.53 -23.87
CA THR A 26 -46.67 30.87 -23.86
C THR A 26 -46.22 30.81 -22.42
N PHE A 27 -45.64 29.66 -22.04
CA PHE A 27 -44.75 29.59 -20.88
C PHE A 27 -43.54 30.45 -21.20
N LEU A 28 -43.56 31.70 -20.81
CA LEU A 28 -42.37 32.46 -20.59
C LEU A 28 -41.63 31.76 -19.43
N PRO A 29 -40.43 31.25 -19.59
CA PRO A 29 -39.63 30.83 -18.47
C PRO A 29 -39.31 32.13 -17.70
N PHE A 30 -39.97 32.36 -16.57
CA PHE A 30 -39.38 33.20 -15.56
C PHE A 30 -38.12 32.49 -15.10
N ALA A 31 -37.04 32.62 -15.83
CA ALA A 31 -35.70 32.45 -15.34
C ALA A 31 -35.47 33.59 -14.33
N ASN A 32 -35.92 33.38 -13.09
CA ASN A 32 -35.28 34.03 -11.99
C ASN A 32 -33.85 33.51 -12.04
N SER A 33 -32.96 34.24 -12.69
CA SER A 33 -31.52 34.10 -12.49
C SER A 33 -31.26 34.59 -11.06
N GLN A 34 -31.58 33.75 -10.06
CA GLN A 34 -30.96 33.93 -8.77
C GLN A 34 -29.47 33.86 -9.07
N ASN A 35 -28.75 34.97 -8.84
CA ASN A 35 -27.31 35.00 -8.93
C ASN A 35 -26.78 33.91 -7.99
N ILE A 36 -26.42 32.74 -8.56
CA ILE A 36 -25.81 31.64 -7.79
C ILE A 36 -24.57 32.24 -7.14
N PRO A 37 -24.44 32.19 -5.81
CA PRO A 37 -23.22 32.65 -5.13
C PRO A 37 -22.00 32.00 -5.74
N VAL A 38 -20.89 32.75 -5.85
CA VAL A 38 -19.66 32.26 -6.50
C VAL A 38 -19.18 30.94 -5.89
N TYR A 39 -19.26 30.78 -4.58
CA TYR A 39 -18.84 29.56 -3.89
C TYR A 39 -19.66 28.30 -4.28
N LEU A 40 -20.89 28.46 -4.80
CA LEU A 40 -21.72 27.36 -5.30
C LEU A 40 -21.73 27.21 -6.82
N ASP A 41 -21.15 28.15 -7.55
CA ASP A 41 -21.09 28.14 -9.02
C ASP A 41 -19.91 27.28 -9.48
N ASP A 42 -20.20 26.07 -9.96
CA ASP A 42 -19.21 25.10 -10.43
C ASP A 42 -18.55 25.46 -11.77
N THR A 43 -19.04 26.51 -12.44
CA THR A 43 -18.37 27.09 -13.62
C THR A 43 -17.20 28.00 -13.25
N LYS A 44 -17.07 28.41 -12.01
CA LYS A 44 -16.00 29.26 -11.51
C LYS A 44 -14.78 28.44 -11.09
N PRO A 45 -13.56 28.99 -11.25
CA PRO A 45 -12.34 28.38 -10.72
C PRO A 45 -12.46 28.10 -9.21
N VAL A 46 -11.93 26.95 -8.77
CA VAL A 46 -12.01 26.52 -7.37
C VAL A 46 -11.49 27.57 -6.40
N GLU A 47 -10.39 28.27 -6.72
CA GLU A 47 -9.83 29.31 -5.84
C GLU A 47 -10.78 30.51 -5.67
N GLN A 48 -11.48 30.94 -6.71
CA GLN A 48 -12.50 32.00 -6.58
C GLN A 48 -13.69 31.56 -5.70
N ARG A 49 -14.07 30.28 -5.80
CA ARG A 49 -15.11 29.70 -4.95
C ARG A 49 -14.69 29.66 -3.49
N ILE A 50 -13.42 29.30 -3.23
CA ILE A 50 -12.82 29.31 -1.88
C ILE A 50 -12.80 30.73 -1.32
N ASP A 51 -12.36 31.72 -2.10
CA ASP A 51 -12.31 33.13 -1.67
C ASP A 51 -13.71 33.64 -1.25
N ASP A 52 -14.74 33.36 -2.05
CA ASP A 52 -16.11 33.74 -1.71
C ASP A 52 -16.64 32.99 -0.46
N ALA A 53 -16.34 31.69 -0.34
CA ALA A 53 -16.74 30.90 0.84
C ALA A 53 -16.09 31.45 2.12
N LEU A 54 -14.79 31.74 2.10
CA LEU A 54 -14.05 32.29 3.24
C LEU A 54 -14.63 33.61 3.76
N THR A 55 -15.08 34.50 2.86
CA THR A 55 -15.71 35.78 3.27
C THR A 55 -17.06 35.60 3.95
N ARG A 56 -17.72 34.46 3.73
CA ARG A 56 -19.05 34.16 4.29
C ARG A 56 -18.98 33.34 5.58
N MET A 57 -17.86 32.68 5.87
CA MET A 57 -17.69 31.85 7.07
C MET A 57 -17.43 32.72 8.30
N THR A 58 -18.08 32.35 9.41
CA THR A 58 -17.81 32.91 10.73
C THR A 58 -16.51 32.34 11.31
N LEU A 59 -15.96 32.95 12.35
CA LEU A 59 -14.80 32.41 13.08
C LEU A 59 -15.07 30.95 13.56
N ASP A 60 -16.26 30.71 14.13
CA ASP A 60 -16.63 29.41 14.65
C ASP A 60 -16.71 28.35 13.55
N GLU A 61 -17.27 28.69 12.39
CA GLU A 61 -17.30 27.78 11.24
C GLU A 61 -15.90 27.48 10.68
N LYS A 62 -15.01 28.48 10.68
CA LYS A 62 -13.62 28.31 10.24
C LYS A 62 -12.83 27.42 11.19
N ILE A 63 -12.98 27.60 12.50
CA ILE A 63 -12.37 26.73 13.52
C ILE A 63 -12.91 25.32 13.41
N ALA A 64 -14.24 25.16 13.30
CA ALA A 64 -14.86 23.83 13.27
C ALA A 64 -14.35 22.93 12.13
N VAL A 65 -14.15 23.47 10.92
CA VAL A 65 -13.75 22.66 9.76
C VAL A 65 -12.30 22.17 9.78
N ILE A 66 -11.45 22.69 10.68
CA ILE A 66 -10.03 22.32 10.77
C ILE A 66 -9.72 21.33 11.89
N HIS A 67 -10.73 20.78 12.55
CA HIS A 67 -10.58 19.69 13.51
C HIS A 67 -11.74 18.69 13.43
N ALA A 68 -11.54 17.53 14.02
CA ALA A 68 -12.56 16.47 14.03
C ALA A 68 -13.77 16.83 14.89
N GLN A 69 -14.93 16.23 14.53
CA GLN A 69 -16.16 16.18 15.34
C GLN A 69 -16.54 14.77 15.75
N SER A 70 -15.88 13.76 15.16
CA SER A 70 -16.04 12.33 15.46
C SER A 70 -14.72 11.61 15.21
N LYS A 71 -14.68 10.30 15.43
CA LYS A 71 -13.46 9.50 15.15
C LYS A 71 -12.95 9.68 13.70
N PHE A 72 -13.86 9.84 12.71
CA PHE A 72 -13.50 9.87 11.30
C PHE A 72 -14.17 11.00 10.50
N SER A 73 -14.69 12.04 11.16
CA SER A 73 -15.25 13.17 10.41
C SER A 73 -14.85 14.52 10.98
N SER A 74 -14.74 15.50 10.09
CA SER A 74 -14.77 16.93 10.45
C SER A 74 -16.08 17.56 9.98
N PRO A 75 -16.62 18.56 10.69
CA PRO A 75 -17.89 19.16 10.31
C PRO A 75 -17.80 19.93 9.01
N GLY A 76 -18.87 19.92 8.26
CA GLY A 76 -19.10 20.85 7.16
C GLY A 76 -19.61 22.20 7.65
N VAL A 77 -19.97 23.07 6.72
CA VAL A 77 -20.60 24.37 7.01
C VAL A 77 -22.03 24.32 6.51
N LYS A 78 -22.95 23.76 7.34
CA LYS A 78 -24.35 23.48 6.95
C LYS A 78 -25.07 24.72 6.41
N ARG A 79 -24.85 25.87 7.02
CA ARG A 79 -25.42 27.17 6.60
C ARG A 79 -25.04 27.53 5.16
N LEU A 80 -23.85 27.13 4.72
CA LEU A 80 -23.35 27.36 3.36
C LEU A 80 -23.52 26.14 2.45
N GLY A 81 -24.12 25.04 2.94
CA GLY A 81 -24.38 23.83 2.16
C GLY A 81 -23.16 22.92 1.99
N PHE A 82 -22.08 23.10 2.77
CA PHE A 82 -20.99 22.15 2.83
C PHE A 82 -21.38 20.98 3.74
N PRO A 83 -21.42 19.74 3.25
CA PRO A 83 -21.66 18.56 4.09
C PRO A 83 -20.46 18.23 4.97
N ASP A 84 -20.65 17.34 5.95
CA ASP A 84 -19.53 16.83 6.76
C ASP A 84 -18.54 16.07 5.88
N LEU A 85 -17.25 16.16 6.22
CA LEU A 85 -16.16 15.49 5.54
C LEU A 85 -15.86 14.19 6.28
N TRP A 86 -16.20 13.06 5.67
CA TRP A 86 -15.92 11.74 6.21
C TRP A 86 -14.63 11.16 5.65
N THR A 87 -13.76 10.72 6.54
CA THR A 87 -12.56 9.94 6.20
C THR A 87 -12.76 8.49 6.57
N ASP A 88 -11.88 7.61 6.11
CA ASP A 88 -11.84 6.23 6.61
C ASP A 88 -10.44 5.64 6.47
N ASP A 89 -10.09 4.73 7.39
CA ASP A 89 -8.90 3.91 7.25
C ASP A 89 -9.03 2.95 6.07
N GLY A 90 -7.87 2.53 5.59
CA GLY A 90 -7.77 1.42 4.69
C GLY A 90 -6.90 1.65 3.48
N PRO A 91 -5.55 1.45 3.60
CA PRO A 91 -4.70 1.41 2.42
C PRO A 91 -5.02 0.22 1.51
N HIS A 92 -5.73 -0.84 2.02
CA HIS A 92 -6.06 -2.05 1.27
C HIS A 92 -7.54 -2.50 1.40
N GLY A 93 -8.44 -1.59 1.80
CA GLY A 93 -9.88 -1.80 1.88
C GLY A 93 -10.54 -0.72 2.74
N VAL A 94 -11.81 -0.44 2.53
CA VAL A 94 -12.54 0.55 3.33
C VAL A 94 -12.95 -0.07 4.65
N ARG A 95 -12.41 0.42 5.76
CA ARG A 95 -12.66 -0.09 7.12
C ARG A 95 -14.15 -0.03 7.47
N PRO A 96 -14.69 -0.95 8.33
CA PRO A 96 -16.06 -0.82 8.83
C PRO A 96 -16.23 0.45 9.67
N ASP A 97 -17.44 1.03 9.60
CA ASP A 97 -17.76 2.24 10.38
C ASP A 97 -17.69 1.97 11.88
N VAL A 98 -17.11 2.90 12.60
CA VAL A 98 -17.07 2.88 14.07
C VAL A 98 -18.13 3.83 14.65
N LEU A 99 -18.41 3.67 15.95
CA LEU A 99 -19.26 4.60 16.68
C LEU A 99 -18.68 6.02 16.62
N TRP A 100 -19.55 7.00 16.86
CA TRP A 100 -19.17 8.42 16.73
C TRP A 100 -17.96 8.79 17.58
N ASP A 101 -17.96 8.35 18.83
CA ASP A 101 -16.95 8.69 19.83
C ASP A 101 -16.08 7.52 20.28
N GLU A 102 -16.32 6.30 19.79
CA GLU A 102 -15.65 5.09 20.24
C GLU A 102 -15.07 4.29 19.09
N TRP A 103 -14.13 3.37 19.41
CA TRP A 103 -13.48 2.55 18.41
C TRP A 103 -14.24 1.26 18.07
N GLU A 104 -15.36 1.00 18.76
CA GLU A 104 -16.22 -0.15 18.44
C GLU A 104 -16.93 0.07 17.11
N GLN A 105 -17.24 -1.04 16.42
CA GLN A 105 -18.00 -0.96 15.18
C GLN A 105 -19.40 -0.40 15.42
N ALA A 106 -19.84 0.45 14.49
CA ALA A 106 -21.20 0.99 14.49
C ALA A 106 -22.29 -0.07 14.18
N GLY A 107 -21.86 -1.29 13.78
CA GLY A 107 -22.79 -2.40 13.51
C GLY A 107 -23.61 -2.23 12.23
N GLN A 108 -23.13 -1.42 11.29
CA GLN A 108 -23.78 -1.22 9.99
C GLN A 108 -23.82 -2.54 9.20
N THR A 109 -24.86 -2.75 8.39
CA THR A 109 -24.98 -3.94 7.55
C THR A 109 -24.38 -3.76 6.16
N ASN A 110 -24.08 -2.51 5.75
CA ASN A 110 -23.57 -2.14 4.44
C ASN A 110 -22.14 -1.57 4.49
N ASP A 111 -21.39 -1.88 5.54
CA ASP A 111 -20.00 -1.41 5.76
C ASP A 111 -18.93 -2.47 5.57
N SER A 112 -19.31 -3.62 5.00
CA SER A 112 -18.33 -4.60 4.50
C SER A 112 -17.67 -4.10 3.23
N CYS A 113 -16.45 -4.60 2.95
CA CYS A 113 -15.69 -4.21 1.77
C CYS A 113 -15.11 -5.43 1.04
N VAL A 114 -14.51 -5.19 -0.13
CA VAL A 114 -13.51 -6.09 -0.71
C VAL A 114 -12.16 -5.76 -0.08
N ALA A 115 -11.49 -6.75 0.51
CA ALA A 115 -10.09 -6.60 0.88
C ALA A 115 -9.23 -6.83 -0.36
N PHE A 116 -8.50 -5.80 -0.75
CA PHE A 116 -7.45 -5.89 -1.75
C PHE A 116 -6.16 -6.43 -1.12
N PRO A 117 -5.17 -6.90 -1.92
CA PRO A 117 -3.87 -7.29 -1.40
C PRO A 117 -3.18 -6.15 -0.64
N ALA A 118 -2.45 -6.48 0.43
CA ALA A 118 -1.62 -5.51 1.13
C ALA A 118 -0.60 -4.84 0.20
N LEU A 119 -0.14 -3.63 0.52
CA LEU A 119 0.63 -2.83 -0.44
C LEU A 119 2.00 -3.42 -0.77
N THR A 120 2.59 -4.27 0.08
CA THR A 120 3.77 -5.07 -0.29
C THR A 120 3.50 -6.02 -1.45
N CYS A 121 2.30 -6.64 -1.48
CA CYS A 121 1.88 -7.48 -2.60
C CYS A 121 1.64 -6.63 -3.87
N LEU A 122 1.01 -5.47 -3.73
CA LEU A 122 0.84 -4.54 -4.85
C LEU A 122 2.19 -4.12 -5.42
N ALA A 123 3.16 -3.75 -4.58
CA ALA A 123 4.52 -3.41 -5.01
C ALA A 123 5.22 -4.60 -5.68
N ALA A 124 4.99 -5.83 -5.18
CA ALA A 124 5.54 -7.06 -5.78
C ALA A 124 5.01 -7.35 -7.18
N THR A 125 3.92 -6.72 -7.62
CA THR A 125 3.48 -6.80 -9.03
C THR A 125 4.47 -6.13 -9.98
N TRP A 126 5.20 -5.11 -9.53
CA TRP A 126 6.05 -4.24 -10.38
C TRP A 126 5.28 -3.74 -11.61
N ASN A 127 3.99 -3.49 -11.46
CA ASN A 127 3.09 -3.10 -12.53
C ASN A 127 2.24 -1.89 -12.14
N PRO A 128 2.56 -0.69 -12.63
CA PRO A 128 1.80 0.53 -12.34
C PRO A 128 0.32 0.45 -12.74
N LEU A 129 -0.04 -0.40 -13.72
CA LEU A 129 -1.44 -0.61 -14.12
C LEU A 129 -2.24 -1.31 -13.02
N MET A 130 -1.59 -2.20 -12.25
CA MET A 130 -2.24 -2.84 -11.09
C MET A 130 -2.48 -1.83 -9.96
N ALA A 131 -1.55 -0.90 -9.75
CA ALA A 131 -1.74 0.18 -8.78
C ALA A 131 -2.88 1.13 -9.19
N ARG A 132 -3.01 1.43 -10.49
CA ARG A 132 -4.12 2.22 -11.02
C ARG A 132 -5.47 1.52 -10.80
N LEU A 133 -5.56 0.25 -11.19
CA LEU A 133 -6.74 -0.59 -11.01
C LEU A 133 -7.15 -0.68 -9.52
N TYR A 134 -6.16 -0.81 -8.66
CA TYR A 134 -6.33 -0.84 -7.21
C TYR A 134 -6.99 0.45 -6.71
N GLY A 135 -6.42 1.62 -7.03
CA GLY A 135 -6.94 2.91 -6.62
C GLY A 135 -8.36 3.16 -7.15
N GLU A 136 -8.63 2.79 -8.40
CA GLU A 136 -9.96 2.94 -9.01
C GLU A 136 -11.02 2.11 -8.26
N SER A 137 -10.73 0.84 -7.98
CA SER A 137 -11.65 -0.08 -7.31
C SER A 137 -11.91 0.33 -5.85
N LEU A 138 -10.86 0.67 -5.11
CA LEU A 138 -10.98 1.17 -3.73
C LEU A 138 -11.76 2.49 -3.68
N GLY A 139 -11.52 3.39 -4.64
CA GLY A 139 -12.21 4.66 -4.75
C GLY A 139 -13.71 4.51 -5.00
N GLU A 140 -14.13 3.51 -5.77
CA GLU A 140 -15.56 3.21 -5.99
C GLU A 140 -16.25 2.73 -4.71
N GLU A 141 -15.62 1.88 -3.91
CA GLU A 141 -16.16 1.44 -2.62
C GLU A 141 -16.24 2.59 -1.61
N ALA A 142 -15.16 3.39 -1.52
CA ALA A 142 -15.14 4.56 -0.64
C ALA A 142 -16.23 5.58 -1.01
N LEU A 143 -16.38 5.85 -2.31
CA LEU A 143 -17.42 6.76 -2.81
C LEU A 143 -18.83 6.25 -2.51
N TYR A 144 -19.09 4.94 -2.69
CA TYR A 144 -20.39 4.33 -2.35
C TYR A 144 -20.72 4.53 -0.87
N ARG A 145 -19.72 4.41 0.02
CA ARG A 145 -19.87 4.60 1.46
C ARG A 145 -19.82 6.06 1.90
N GLY A 146 -19.83 7.02 0.95
CA GLY A 146 -19.84 8.45 1.25
C GLY A 146 -18.55 8.99 1.85
N LYS A 147 -17.43 8.27 1.69
CA LYS A 147 -16.14 8.72 2.19
C LYS A 147 -15.51 9.72 1.23
N ALA A 148 -15.05 10.83 1.78
CA ALA A 148 -14.37 11.89 1.03
C ALA A 148 -12.88 11.65 0.91
N MET A 149 -12.30 10.89 1.85
CA MET A 149 -10.86 10.64 1.92
C MET A 149 -10.60 9.22 2.45
N ILE A 150 -9.66 8.52 1.84
CA ILE A 150 -9.06 7.28 2.34
C ILE A 150 -7.70 7.60 2.92
N LEU A 151 -7.42 7.11 4.15
CA LEU A 151 -6.16 7.27 4.86
C LEU A 151 -5.12 6.27 4.33
N GLY A 152 -4.66 6.55 3.15
CA GLY A 152 -3.72 5.74 2.38
C GLY A 152 -3.40 6.37 1.02
N PRO A 153 -2.40 5.83 0.31
CA PRO A 153 -1.56 4.67 0.63
C PRO A 153 -0.44 4.97 1.63
N GLY A 154 0.06 3.90 2.30
CA GLY A 154 1.28 3.96 3.09
C GLY A 154 2.50 3.80 2.18
N VAL A 155 3.56 4.63 2.38
CA VAL A 155 4.74 4.64 1.50
C VAL A 155 6.07 4.75 2.25
N ASN A 156 6.08 4.51 3.56
CA ASN A 156 7.34 4.50 4.31
C ASN A 156 8.26 3.39 3.79
N ILE A 157 9.57 3.62 3.89
CA ILE A 157 10.57 2.69 3.39
C ILE A 157 10.75 1.51 4.36
N TYR A 158 10.88 0.32 3.79
CA TYR A 158 11.16 -0.94 4.47
C TYR A 158 12.61 -0.94 4.99
N ARG A 159 12.84 -0.28 6.14
CA ARG A 159 14.17 -0.08 6.72
C ARG A 159 14.69 -1.33 7.43
N THR A 160 13.80 -2.01 8.15
CA THR A 160 14.07 -3.22 8.90
C THR A 160 13.02 -4.29 8.64
N PRO A 161 13.37 -5.60 8.57
CA PRO A 161 12.37 -6.65 8.45
C PRO A 161 11.55 -6.88 9.72
N LEU A 162 11.83 -6.15 10.82
CA LEU A 162 11.06 -6.22 12.06
C LEU A 162 9.91 -5.20 12.11
N GLY A 163 9.88 -4.22 11.21
CA GLY A 163 8.86 -3.17 11.20
C GLY A 163 7.44 -3.73 11.09
N GLY A 164 6.60 -3.47 12.10
CA GLY A 164 5.26 -4.07 12.21
C GLY A 164 4.31 -3.68 11.09
N ARG A 165 4.42 -2.47 10.53
CA ARG A 165 3.55 -1.96 9.44
C ARG A 165 4.13 -2.10 8.05
N ASN A 166 5.24 -2.80 7.89
CA ASN A 166 5.84 -2.99 6.56
C ASN A 166 4.86 -3.54 5.52
N PHE A 167 3.90 -4.38 5.93
CA PHE A 167 2.88 -4.94 5.03
C PHE A 167 2.00 -3.86 4.38
N GLU A 168 1.86 -2.69 5.00
CA GLU A 168 1.11 -1.54 4.48
C GLU A 168 1.93 -0.64 3.54
N TYR A 169 3.23 -0.94 3.33
CA TYR A 169 4.16 -0.10 2.58
C TYR A 169 4.60 -0.77 1.28
N MET A 170 5.35 -0.03 0.44
CA MET A 170 5.68 -0.44 -0.93
C MET A 170 7.14 -0.91 -1.10
N GLY A 171 7.79 -1.37 -0.02
CA GLY A 171 9.13 -1.96 -0.06
C GLY A 171 10.27 -1.01 0.29
N GLU A 172 11.51 -1.44 -0.03
CA GLU A 172 12.75 -0.78 0.39
C GLU A 172 13.28 0.25 -0.61
N ASP A 173 12.78 0.23 -1.84
CA ASP A 173 13.32 1.06 -2.91
C ASP A 173 12.45 2.28 -3.19
N PRO A 174 13.00 3.50 -3.05
CA PRO A 174 12.27 4.74 -3.24
C PRO A 174 11.74 4.94 -4.68
N TRP A 175 12.43 4.38 -5.70
CA TRP A 175 11.98 4.46 -7.08
C TRP A 175 10.76 3.56 -7.31
N LEU A 176 10.84 2.28 -6.89
CA LEU A 176 9.70 1.36 -6.97
C LEU A 176 8.47 1.93 -6.27
N ALA A 177 8.62 2.38 -5.01
CA ALA A 177 7.53 2.99 -4.25
C ALA A 177 6.94 4.21 -4.98
N SER A 178 7.79 5.08 -5.54
CA SER A 178 7.35 6.25 -6.32
C SER A 178 6.55 5.87 -7.56
N ARG A 179 6.95 4.84 -8.28
CA ARG A 179 6.27 4.40 -9.52
C ARG A 179 4.96 3.68 -9.24
N MET A 180 4.78 3.10 -8.04
CA MET A 180 3.54 2.43 -7.66
C MET A 180 2.54 3.38 -6.99
N VAL A 181 3.01 4.34 -6.17
CA VAL A 181 2.12 5.27 -5.45
C VAL A 181 1.37 6.22 -6.38
N VAL A 182 2.04 6.72 -7.45
CA VAL A 182 1.45 7.69 -8.38
C VAL A 182 0.16 7.17 -9.02
N PRO A 183 0.16 6.03 -9.73
CA PRO A 183 -1.08 5.51 -10.35
C PRO A 183 -2.14 5.09 -9.32
N TYR A 184 -1.77 4.63 -8.12
CA TYR A 184 -2.71 4.35 -7.04
C TYR A 184 -3.50 5.62 -6.69
N ILE A 185 -2.81 6.72 -6.39
CA ILE A 185 -3.44 8.00 -6.05
C ILE A 185 -4.32 8.52 -7.18
N GLN A 186 -3.80 8.50 -8.41
CA GLN A 186 -4.55 8.95 -9.58
C GLN A 186 -5.83 8.11 -9.79
N GLY A 187 -5.75 6.80 -9.56
CA GLY A 187 -6.90 5.90 -9.63
C GLY A 187 -7.97 6.27 -8.58
N LEU A 188 -7.58 6.40 -7.33
CA LEU A 188 -8.47 6.76 -6.21
C LEU A 188 -9.11 8.14 -6.45
N GLN A 189 -8.32 9.14 -6.77
CA GLN A 189 -8.80 10.53 -6.96
C GLN A 189 -9.65 10.70 -8.23
N SER A 190 -9.50 9.80 -9.22
CA SER A 190 -10.39 9.80 -10.41
C SER A 190 -11.84 9.49 -10.06
N LYS A 191 -12.10 8.92 -8.88
CA LYS A 191 -13.46 8.66 -8.36
C LYS A 191 -13.99 9.80 -7.50
N GLY A 192 -13.23 10.88 -7.30
CA GLY A 192 -13.63 12.01 -6.44
C GLY A 192 -13.44 11.71 -4.95
N VAL A 193 -12.56 10.79 -4.60
CA VAL A 193 -12.14 10.44 -3.23
C VAL A 193 -10.67 10.82 -3.06
N ALA A 194 -10.34 11.54 -2.00
CA ALA A 194 -8.97 11.94 -1.73
C ALA A 194 -8.11 10.76 -1.27
N ALA A 195 -6.89 10.66 -1.79
CA ALA A 195 -5.83 9.93 -1.14
C ALA A 195 -5.21 10.78 -0.02
N CYS A 196 -4.94 10.16 1.14
CA CYS A 196 -4.17 10.74 2.23
C CYS A 196 -2.91 9.92 2.43
N VAL A 197 -1.84 10.29 1.72
CA VAL A 197 -0.58 9.53 1.71
C VAL A 197 0.08 9.58 3.08
N LYS A 198 0.53 8.43 3.59
CA LYS A 198 1.00 8.29 4.97
C LYS A 198 2.24 7.40 5.09
N HIS A 199 3.00 7.50 6.18
CA HIS A 199 3.00 8.51 7.25
C HIS A 199 4.18 9.45 7.04
N TYR A 200 3.94 10.73 6.87
CA TYR A 200 4.93 11.73 6.48
C TYR A 200 5.63 12.34 7.70
N ALA A 201 6.87 11.99 8.01
CA ALA A 201 7.74 11.03 7.37
C ALA A 201 8.54 10.24 8.43
N LEU A 202 9.32 9.23 7.96
CA LEU A 202 10.27 8.51 8.84
C LEU A 202 9.60 7.64 9.91
N ASN A 203 8.38 7.17 9.72
CA ASN A 203 7.71 6.23 10.62
C ASN A 203 8.17 4.79 10.28
N ASN A 204 9.33 4.40 10.82
CA ASN A 204 9.98 3.12 10.56
C ASN A 204 10.13 2.25 11.83
N ASP A 205 9.61 2.71 12.96
CA ASP A 205 9.52 2.04 14.25
C ASP A 205 8.08 2.14 14.75
N GLU A 206 7.46 1.02 15.13
CA GLU A 206 6.10 0.98 15.64
C GLU A 206 6.01 0.88 17.16
N GLU A 207 6.92 0.16 17.79
CA GLU A 207 6.88 -0.07 19.24
C GLU A 207 6.99 1.24 20.03
N TYR A 208 7.82 2.19 19.54
CA TYR A 208 8.07 3.46 20.21
C TYR A 208 7.69 4.67 19.35
N ARG A 209 6.80 4.52 18.39
CA ARG A 209 6.49 5.52 17.36
C ARG A 209 6.14 6.91 17.89
N HIS A 210 5.62 7.04 19.13
CA HIS A 210 5.31 8.32 19.76
C HIS A 210 6.52 8.98 20.45
N GLN A 211 7.59 8.23 20.72
CA GLN A 211 8.78 8.68 21.45
C GLN A 211 10.04 8.75 20.59
N VAL A 212 10.04 8.12 19.41
CA VAL A 212 11.20 8.06 18.54
C VAL A 212 11.49 9.43 17.92
N ASN A 213 12.70 9.95 18.19
CA ASN A 213 13.28 11.09 17.48
C ASN A 213 14.29 10.57 16.45
N VAL A 214 13.91 10.64 15.19
CA VAL A 214 14.76 10.16 14.09
C VAL A 214 15.89 11.14 13.81
N ILE A 215 17.11 10.62 13.77
CA ILE A 215 18.33 11.33 13.40
C ILE A 215 18.85 10.72 12.10
N VAL A 216 18.70 11.44 11.01
CA VAL A 216 19.03 11.00 9.65
C VAL A 216 19.76 12.14 8.91
N SER A 217 20.69 11.81 8.00
CA SER A 217 21.33 12.78 7.13
C SER A 217 20.31 13.40 6.18
N ASP A 218 20.52 14.63 5.75
CA ASP A 218 19.66 15.25 4.75
C ASP A 218 19.73 14.47 3.41
N ARG A 219 20.86 13.82 3.14
CA ARG A 219 21.05 12.96 1.99
C ARG A 219 20.12 11.74 2.04
N ALA A 220 20.16 10.95 3.10
CA ALA A 220 19.27 9.80 3.26
C ALA A 220 17.80 10.22 3.30
N LEU A 221 17.47 11.34 3.98
CA LEU A 221 16.13 11.89 3.98
C LEU A 221 15.62 12.12 2.54
N HIS A 222 16.39 12.79 1.69
CA HIS A 222 15.99 13.16 0.34
C HIS A 222 16.16 12.04 -0.70
N GLU A 223 17.12 11.12 -0.54
CA GLU A 223 17.38 10.06 -1.50
C GLU A 223 16.55 8.79 -1.22
N ILE A 224 16.21 8.50 0.04
CA ILE A 224 15.57 7.26 0.47
C ILE A 224 14.15 7.48 0.99
N TYR A 225 13.95 8.37 1.99
CA TYR A 225 12.69 8.41 2.75
C TYR A 225 11.61 9.33 2.17
N LEU A 226 11.99 10.37 1.43
CA LEU A 226 11.03 11.33 0.88
C LEU A 226 10.60 11.11 -0.58
N PRO A 227 11.30 10.34 -1.45
CA PRO A 227 10.97 10.31 -2.89
C PRO A 227 9.55 9.85 -3.21
N ALA A 228 9.00 8.85 -2.50
CA ALA A 228 7.63 8.38 -2.73
C ALA A 228 6.60 9.45 -2.37
N PHE A 229 6.79 10.19 -1.28
CA PHE A 229 5.95 11.34 -0.90
C PHE A 229 6.08 12.47 -1.92
N LYS A 230 7.31 12.76 -2.39
CA LYS A 230 7.52 13.77 -3.43
C LYS A 230 6.77 13.41 -4.71
N ALA A 231 6.86 12.18 -5.17
CA ALA A 231 6.14 11.69 -6.35
C ALA A 231 4.62 11.78 -6.15
N ALA A 232 4.11 11.43 -4.96
CA ALA A 232 2.71 11.57 -4.61
C ALA A 232 2.21 13.02 -4.74
N VAL A 233 3.04 13.99 -4.34
CA VAL A 233 2.72 15.42 -4.41
C VAL A 233 2.88 15.95 -5.84
N THR A 234 4.08 15.77 -6.43
CA THR A 234 4.46 16.51 -7.65
C THR A 234 4.02 15.81 -8.95
N GLU A 235 3.79 14.51 -8.93
CA GLU A 235 3.38 13.74 -10.11
C GLU A 235 1.93 13.25 -10.03
N ALA A 236 1.48 12.79 -8.83
CA ALA A 236 0.10 12.36 -8.66
C ALA A 236 -0.86 13.48 -8.26
N GLY A 237 -0.36 14.56 -7.67
CA GLY A 237 -1.19 15.65 -7.17
C GLY A 237 -2.10 15.20 -6.03
N THR A 238 -1.55 14.52 -5.01
CA THR A 238 -2.34 14.02 -3.88
C THR A 238 -3.08 15.14 -3.16
N TRP A 239 -4.31 14.89 -2.69
CA TRP A 239 -5.14 15.90 -2.03
C TRP A 239 -4.97 15.90 -0.50
N GLY A 240 -4.44 14.82 0.06
CA GLY A 240 -4.15 14.68 1.49
C GLY A 240 -2.76 14.10 1.76
N ILE A 241 -2.14 14.54 2.84
CA ILE A 241 -0.92 13.97 3.43
C ILE A 241 -1.16 13.83 4.93
N MET A 242 -0.86 12.66 5.51
CA MET A 242 -0.92 12.45 6.94
C MET A 242 0.47 12.57 7.55
N GLY A 243 0.61 13.42 8.57
CA GLY A 243 1.82 13.48 9.40
C GLY A 243 2.07 12.17 10.14
N ALA A 244 3.31 11.92 10.50
CA ALA A 244 3.68 10.73 11.27
C ALA A 244 3.74 11.04 12.78
N TYR A 245 3.67 10.01 13.61
CA TYR A 245 3.74 10.14 15.08
C TYR A 245 5.12 10.56 15.59
N ASN A 246 6.17 10.02 14.99
CA ASN A 246 7.55 10.20 15.44
C ASN A 246 8.04 11.64 15.33
N LEU A 247 9.16 11.92 15.99
CA LEU A 247 9.82 13.20 15.92
C LEU A 247 10.93 13.18 14.85
N TYR A 248 11.15 14.34 14.26
CA TYR A 248 12.33 14.65 13.45
C TYR A 248 12.91 15.99 13.94
N LYS A 249 14.21 16.00 14.27
CA LYS A 249 14.87 17.15 14.88
C LYS A 249 14.14 17.65 16.13
N ASN A 250 13.70 16.72 16.99
CA ASN A 250 12.98 16.94 18.26
C ASN A 250 11.60 17.60 18.12
N GLN A 251 10.97 17.58 16.95
CA GLN A 251 9.64 18.13 16.73
C GLN A 251 8.76 17.04 16.12
N HIS A 252 7.55 16.83 16.66
CA HIS A 252 6.61 15.82 16.14
C HIS A 252 6.23 16.11 14.69
N ASN A 253 6.21 15.07 13.85
CA ASN A 253 6.05 15.24 12.41
C ASN A 253 4.69 15.78 11.98
N CYS A 254 3.63 15.59 12.78
CA CYS A 254 2.33 16.21 12.52
C CYS A 254 2.35 17.75 12.59
N HIS A 255 3.36 18.35 13.22
CA HIS A 255 3.57 19.78 13.26
C HIS A 255 5.06 20.16 13.19
N ASN A 256 5.81 19.45 12.34
CA ASN A 256 7.23 19.71 12.10
C ASN A 256 7.41 20.79 11.03
N SER A 257 8.01 21.91 11.42
CA SER A 257 8.17 23.06 10.53
C SER A 257 9.02 22.80 9.28
N ILE A 258 10.06 21.94 9.41
CA ILE A 258 10.94 21.59 8.29
C ILE A 258 10.22 20.70 7.29
N LEU A 259 9.57 19.64 7.79
CA LEU A 259 8.87 18.70 6.93
C LEU A 259 7.66 19.35 6.25
N LEU A 260 6.79 20.04 7.02
CA LEU A 260 5.51 20.52 6.52
C LEU A 260 5.62 21.87 5.80
N ASN A 261 6.29 22.88 6.40
CA ASN A 261 6.38 24.20 5.77
C ASN A 261 7.48 24.25 4.72
N LYS A 262 8.74 23.87 5.09
CA LYS A 262 9.88 24.05 4.17
C LYS A 262 9.81 23.04 3.01
N ILE A 263 9.78 21.75 3.31
CA ILE A 263 9.89 20.72 2.26
C ILE A 263 8.57 20.56 1.53
N LEU A 264 7.47 20.27 2.25
CA LEU A 264 6.20 19.93 1.63
C LEU A 264 5.54 21.16 0.96
N LYS A 265 5.29 22.25 1.73
CA LYS A 265 4.50 23.39 1.22
C LYS A 265 5.32 24.35 0.38
N GLN A 266 6.58 24.63 0.72
CA GLN A 266 7.42 25.58 -0.03
C GLN A 266 8.14 24.91 -1.21
N ASP A 267 8.99 23.90 -0.93
CA ASP A 267 9.85 23.31 -1.97
C ASP A 267 9.04 22.49 -2.99
N TRP A 268 8.04 21.72 -2.53
CA TRP A 268 7.19 20.90 -3.43
C TRP A 268 5.89 21.61 -3.83
N ARG A 269 5.61 22.79 -3.29
CA ARG A 269 4.42 23.61 -3.61
C ARG A 269 3.10 22.85 -3.38
N TYR A 270 3.04 22.09 -2.29
CA TYR A 270 1.85 21.30 -1.96
C TYR A 270 0.66 22.19 -1.62
N ASP A 271 -0.48 21.97 -2.29
CA ASP A 271 -1.72 22.75 -2.12
C ASP A 271 -2.84 21.98 -1.40
N GLY A 272 -2.64 20.68 -1.13
CA GLY A 272 -3.60 19.83 -0.41
C GLY A 272 -3.59 20.04 1.09
N VAL A 273 -4.32 19.17 1.80
CA VAL A 273 -4.50 19.20 3.26
C VAL A 273 -3.45 18.34 3.95
N VAL A 274 -2.82 18.88 4.98
CA VAL A 274 -2.03 18.12 5.95
C VAL A 274 -2.94 17.70 7.10
N VAL A 275 -3.10 16.40 7.30
CA VAL A 275 -3.91 15.79 8.35
C VAL A 275 -2.97 15.25 9.44
N SER A 276 -3.32 15.41 10.72
CA SER A 276 -2.59 14.72 11.79
C SER A 276 -2.93 13.24 11.77
N ASP A 277 -1.98 12.39 12.17
CA ASP A 277 -2.33 11.06 12.63
C ASP A 277 -3.07 11.14 13.98
N TRP A 278 -3.81 10.09 14.35
CA TRP A 278 -4.68 10.07 15.55
C TRP A 278 -3.86 10.09 16.84
N GLY A 279 -3.80 11.27 17.49
CA GLY A 279 -2.94 11.51 18.65
C GLY A 279 -1.55 12.05 18.28
N GLY A 280 -1.33 12.46 17.05
CA GLY A 280 -0.04 12.97 16.57
C GLY A 280 0.15 14.49 16.76
N CYS A 281 -0.88 15.25 17.15
CA CYS A 281 -0.78 16.67 17.48
C CYS A 281 -0.54 16.85 19.00
N HIS A 282 0.42 17.71 19.38
CA HIS A 282 0.87 17.83 20.77
C HIS A 282 0.99 19.30 21.26
N ASP A 283 0.84 20.28 20.39
CA ASP A 283 1.04 21.69 20.73
C ASP A 283 0.24 22.62 19.81
N THR A 284 -0.49 23.59 20.39
CA THR A 284 -1.31 24.54 19.61
C THR A 284 -0.47 25.50 18.78
N ASP A 285 0.59 26.07 19.36
CA ASP A 285 1.41 27.06 18.66
C ASP A 285 2.13 26.44 17.47
N GLU A 286 2.69 25.23 17.66
CA GLU A 286 3.32 24.49 16.58
C GLU A 286 2.31 24.01 15.52
N ALA A 287 1.14 23.51 15.93
CA ALA A 287 0.08 23.13 15.00
C ALA A 287 -0.40 24.31 14.14
N VAL A 288 -0.51 25.51 14.75
CA VAL A 288 -0.90 26.74 14.03
C VAL A 288 0.19 27.18 13.05
N THR A 289 1.44 27.24 13.49
CA THR A 289 2.52 27.90 12.73
C THR A 289 3.28 26.96 11.78
N ASN A 290 3.33 25.64 12.09
CA ASN A 290 4.23 24.71 11.42
C ASN A 290 3.57 23.86 10.33
N GLY A 291 2.31 24.16 9.98
CA GLY A 291 1.76 23.64 8.73
C GLY A 291 0.75 22.49 8.84
N LEU A 292 0.29 22.11 10.04
CA LEU A 292 -0.87 21.24 10.20
C LEU A 292 -2.14 21.99 9.74
N ASP A 293 -3.01 21.31 8.96
CA ASP A 293 -4.21 21.94 8.41
C ASP A 293 -5.52 21.37 8.99
N LEU A 294 -5.54 20.08 9.37
CA LEU A 294 -6.72 19.39 9.88
C LEU A 294 -6.31 18.39 10.96
N GLU A 295 -6.88 18.53 12.15
CA GLU A 295 -6.52 17.75 13.34
C GLU A 295 -7.54 16.65 13.61
N PHE A 296 -7.03 15.41 13.82
CA PHE A 296 -7.80 14.26 14.24
C PHE A 296 -7.19 13.58 15.47
N GLY A 297 -8.05 13.00 16.32
CA GLY A 297 -7.69 12.01 17.32
C GLY A 297 -6.84 12.48 18.50
N SER A 298 -6.71 13.78 18.74
CA SER A 298 -5.84 14.30 19.80
C SER A 298 -6.30 13.94 21.21
N TRP A 299 -5.34 13.76 22.12
CA TRP A 299 -5.56 13.41 23.51
C TRP A 299 -5.29 14.63 24.40
N THR A 300 -6.31 15.49 24.54
CA THR A 300 -6.23 16.72 25.31
C THR A 300 -7.09 16.66 26.55
N ASP A 301 -6.84 17.53 27.54
CA ASP A 301 -7.59 17.62 28.80
C ASP A 301 -7.78 16.29 29.54
N GLY A 302 -6.72 15.46 29.60
CA GLY A 302 -6.77 14.17 30.25
C GLY A 302 -7.48 13.08 29.45
N LEU A 303 -7.79 13.34 28.17
CA LEU A 303 -8.29 12.34 27.25
C LEU A 303 -7.31 11.20 27.10
N THR A 304 -7.84 10.01 27.12
CA THR A 304 -7.12 8.78 26.78
C THR A 304 -7.65 8.22 25.48
N MET A 305 -6.93 7.26 24.91
CA MET A 305 -7.43 6.52 23.77
C MET A 305 -8.81 5.91 24.11
N GLY A 306 -9.85 6.27 23.34
CA GLY A 306 -11.24 5.88 23.59
C GLY A 306 -12.07 6.86 24.41
N ALA A 307 -11.49 7.96 24.95
CA ALA A 307 -12.27 9.02 25.57
C ALA A 307 -13.11 9.77 24.53
N THR A 308 -14.24 10.28 24.96
CA THR A 308 -15.29 10.83 24.11
C THR A 308 -15.48 12.33 24.31
N ASN A 309 -16.04 13.00 23.30
CA ASN A 309 -16.62 14.35 23.38
C ASN A 309 -15.68 15.50 23.74
N ALA A 310 -14.37 15.38 23.52
CA ALA A 310 -13.45 16.47 23.79
C ALA A 310 -12.87 17.09 22.52
N TYR A 311 -13.57 16.96 21.40
CA TYR A 311 -13.12 17.54 20.12
C TYR A 311 -12.93 19.06 20.21
N ASP A 312 -13.72 19.75 21.02
CA ASP A 312 -13.55 21.18 21.28
C ASP A 312 -12.27 21.54 22.05
N SER A 313 -11.66 20.57 22.73
CA SER A 313 -10.39 20.73 23.45
C SER A 313 -9.16 20.45 22.60
N TYR A 314 -9.33 20.05 21.33
CA TYR A 314 -8.23 19.81 20.40
C TYR A 314 -7.39 21.07 20.20
N TYR A 315 -6.14 20.91 19.82
CA TYR A 315 -5.17 22.00 19.70
C TYR A 315 -5.59 23.07 18.67
N LEU A 316 -6.21 22.65 17.55
CA LEU A 316 -6.77 23.57 16.55
C LEU A 316 -8.23 23.98 16.80
N ALA A 317 -8.84 23.57 17.91
CA ALA A 317 -10.21 23.88 18.29
C ALA A 317 -10.30 25.15 19.16
N LEU A 318 -10.98 25.06 20.34
CA LEU A 318 -11.12 26.22 21.26
C LEU A 318 -9.79 26.81 21.73
N PRO A 319 -8.70 26.02 21.98
CA PRO A 319 -7.40 26.63 22.32
C PRO A 319 -6.92 27.60 21.24
N TYR A 320 -6.98 27.22 19.95
CA TYR A 320 -6.59 28.12 18.86
C TYR A 320 -7.53 29.30 18.71
N LYS A 321 -8.86 29.09 18.79
CA LYS A 321 -9.85 30.19 18.77
C LYS A 321 -9.58 31.26 19.84
N LYS A 322 -9.26 30.81 21.06
CA LYS A 322 -8.89 31.71 22.16
C LYS A 322 -7.67 32.56 21.83
N LEU A 323 -6.63 31.96 21.27
CA LEU A 323 -5.40 32.69 20.90
C LEU A 323 -5.66 33.73 19.79
N ILE A 324 -6.58 33.47 18.87
CA ILE A 324 -7.03 34.47 17.87
C ILE A 324 -7.77 35.62 18.57
N GLN A 325 -8.69 35.34 19.50
CA GLN A 325 -9.45 36.34 20.23
C GLN A 325 -8.56 37.22 21.14
N GLU A 326 -7.48 36.66 21.68
CA GLU A 326 -6.45 37.36 22.45
C GLU A 326 -5.46 38.14 21.57
N GLY A 327 -5.56 38.02 20.23
CA GLY A 327 -4.72 38.73 19.28
C GLY A 327 -3.32 38.14 19.08
N LYS A 328 -3.06 36.92 19.57
CA LYS A 328 -1.78 36.25 19.33
C LYS A 328 -1.64 35.78 17.87
N TYR A 329 -2.73 35.32 17.25
CA TYR A 329 -2.81 34.95 15.85
C TYR A 329 -3.88 35.79 15.14
N THR A 330 -3.76 35.88 13.82
CA THR A 330 -4.68 36.60 12.95
C THR A 330 -5.59 35.64 12.17
N MET A 331 -6.60 36.22 11.51
CA MET A 331 -7.43 35.42 10.59
C MET A 331 -6.65 34.86 9.42
N LYS A 332 -5.48 35.41 9.10
CA LYS A 332 -4.69 34.95 7.93
C LYS A 332 -4.19 33.53 8.09
N GLU A 333 -3.63 33.18 9.26
CA GLU A 333 -3.14 31.81 9.54
C GLU A 333 -4.30 30.82 9.55
N LEU A 334 -5.47 31.21 10.05
CA LEU A 334 -6.66 30.38 10.02
C LEU A 334 -7.18 30.20 8.60
N ASP A 335 -7.29 31.29 7.83
CA ASP A 335 -7.81 31.25 6.46
C ASP A 335 -6.94 30.40 5.53
N GLU A 336 -5.62 30.33 5.73
CA GLU A 336 -4.74 29.44 4.99
C GLU A 336 -5.06 27.95 5.23
N LYS A 337 -5.35 27.55 6.47
CA LYS A 337 -5.76 26.19 6.80
C LYS A 337 -7.15 25.87 6.20
N VAL A 338 -8.12 26.76 6.45
CA VAL A 338 -9.49 26.61 5.95
C VAL A 338 -9.52 26.56 4.42
N ARG A 339 -8.71 27.35 3.73
CA ARG A 339 -8.56 27.33 2.27
C ARG A 339 -8.22 25.92 1.75
N ARG A 340 -7.30 25.21 2.40
CA ARG A 340 -6.89 23.86 2.03
C ARG A 340 -8.02 22.86 2.27
N VAL A 341 -8.72 22.98 3.39
CA VAL A 341 -9.87 22.13 3.71
C VAL A 341 -11.03 22.40 2.73
N LEU A 342 -11.32 23.66 2.39
CA LEU A 342 -12.34 24.01 1.39
C LEU A 342 -11.98 23.46 -0.01
N ARG A 343 -10.69 23.50 -0.38
CA ARG A 343 -10.22 22.89 -1.64
C ARG A 343 -10.49 21.38 -1.66
N LEU A 344 -10.30 20.70 -0.53
CA LEU A 344 -10.65 19.29 -0.39
C LEU A 344 -12.16 19.09 -0.52
N PHE A 345 -13.01 19.91 0.10
CA PHE A 345 -14.47 19.84 -0.09
C PHE A 345 -14.84 19.95 -1.57
N TYR A 346 -14.28 20.94 -2.30
CA TYR A 346 -14.60 21.13 -3.72
C TYR A 346 -14.10 19.98 -4.61
N ARG A 347 -13.00 19.34 -4.25
CA ARG A 347 -12.48 18.16 -4.96
C ARG A 347 -13.30 16.89 -4.69
N THR A 348 -13.97 16.81 -3.53
CA THR A 348 -14.66 15.58 -3.04
C THR A 348 -16.15 15.77 -2.88
N THR A 349 -16.63 16.16 -1.69
CA THR A 349 -18.06 16.18 -1.32
C THR A 349 -18.87 17.18 -2.13
N MET A 350 -18.29 18.33 -2.48
CA MET A 350 -18.91 19.37 -3.31
C MET A 350 -18.72 19.16 -4.83
N ASN A 351 -17.98 18.13 -5.24
CA ASN A 351 -17.80 17.79 -6.65
C ASN A 351 -19.05 17.07 -7.17
N ARG A 352 -19.83 17.77 -8.00
CA ARG A 352 -21.05 17.25 -8.62
C ARG A 352 -20.78 16.35 -9.83
N HIS A 353 -19.55 16.34 -10.35
CA HIS A 353 -19.17 15.59 -11.55
C HIS A 353 -18.48 14.25 -11.25
N LYS A 354 -18.38 13.86 -9.96
CA LYS A 354 -17.83 12.56 -9.57
C LYS A 354 -18.73 11.41 -10.04
N PRO A 355 -18.16 10.24 -10.38
CA PRO A 355 -18.94 9.08 -10.80
C PRO A 355 -19.78 8.52 -9.65
N TYR A 356 -20.55 7.46 -9.93
CA TYR A 356 -21.20 6.67 -8.90
C TYR A 356 -20.21 5.65 -8.32
N GLY A 357 -20.34 5.38 -7.02
CA GLY A 357 -19.60 4.32 -6.35
C GLY A 357 -20.34 2.97 -6.41
N PHE A 358 -19.60 1.89 -6.25
CA PHE A 358 -20.12 0.53 -6.13
C PHE A 358 -19.47 -0.15 -4.92
N LEU A 359 -20.21 -1.04 -4.26
CA LEU A 359 -19.74 -1.79 -3.10
C LEU A 359 -19.67 -3.27 -3.42
N CYS A 360 -18.56 -3.91 -3.09
CA CYS A 360 -18.36 -5.37 -3.19
C CYS A 360 -18.80 -5.95 -4.54
N SER A 361 -18.53 -5.24 -5.64
CA SER A 361 -18.88 -5.70 -6.99
C SER A 361 -17.96 -6.85 -7.44
N GLU A 362 -18.44 -7.69 -8.35
CA GLU A 362 -17.60 -8.73 -8.94
C GLU A 362 -16.38 -8.16 -9.69
N SER A 363 -16.46 -6.95 -10.21
CA SER A 363 -15.29 -6.25 -10.79
C SER A 363 -14.22 -5.94 -9.75
N HIS A 364 -14.60 -5.60 -8.51
CA HIS A 364 -13.65 -5.36 -7.42
C HIS A 364 -13.00 -6.66 -6.95
N TYR A 365 -13.75 -7.77 -6.83
CA TYR A 365 -13.17 -9.09 -6.53
C TYR A 365 -12.22 -9.55 -7.63
N ASN A 366 -12.58 -9.36 -8.90
CA ASN A 366 -11.70 -9.67 -10.03
C ASN A 366 -10.43 -8.79 -10.05
N ALA A 367 -10.53 -7.53 -9.65
CA ALA A 367 -9.38 -6.66 -9.49
C ALA A 367 -8.46 -7.15 -8.36
N ALA A 368 -9.03 -7.47 -7.20
CA ALA A 368 -8.29 -8.02 -6.07
C ALA A 368 -7.59 -9.34 -6.44
N LEU A 369 -8.31 -10.26 -7.10
CA LEU A 369 -7.77 -11.53 -7.60
C LEU A 369 -6.59 -11.32 -8.57
N LYS A 370 -6.74 -10.44 -9.55
CA LYS A 370 -5.73 -10.18 -10.56
C LYS A 370 -4.45 -9.57 -9.94
N ILE A 371 -4.62 -8.62 -9.02
CA ILE A 371 -3.49 -8.01 -8.31
C ILE A 371 -2.78 -9.05 -7.44
N ALA A 372 -3.53 -9.89 -6.71
CA ALA A 372 -3.00 -10.98 -5.90
C ALA A 372 -2.19 -11.97 -6.74
N GLN A 373 -2.75 -12.46 -7.84
CA GLN A 373 -2.10 -13.40 -8.75
C GLN A 373 -0.81 -12.83 -9.35
N GLU A 374 -0.79 -11.55 -9.68
CA GLU A 374 0.37 -10.89 -10.27
C GLU A 374 1.47 -10.55 -9.24
N GLY A 375 1.08 -10.40 -7.95
CA GLY A 375 1.99 -10.09 -6.84
C GLY A 375 2.60 -11.31 -6.15
N ILE A 376 2.02 -12.51 -6.27
CA ILE A 376 2.60 -13.73 -5.70
C ILE A 376 3.98 -14.00 -6.29
N VAL A 377 4.97 -14.29 -5.42
CA VAL A 377 6.37 -14.49 -5.82
C VAL A 377 6.78 -15.95 -5.65
N LEU A 378 7.21 -16.58 -6.72
CA LEU A 378 7.86 -17.90 -6.66
C LEU A 378 9.33 -17.69 -6.26
N LEU A 379 9.66 -18.01 -5.01
CA LEU A 379 11.01 -17.79 -4.46
C LEU A 379 11.98 -18.92 -4.83
N LYS A 380 11.48 -20.16 -4.82
CA LYS A 380 12.29 -21.37 -5.08
C LYS A 380 11.42 -22.45 -5.74
N ASN A 381 11.99 -23.23 -6.68
CA ASN A 381 11.29 -24.33 -7.33
C ASN A 381 12.30 -25.37 -7.85
N ASP A 382 12.87 -26.15 -6.94
CA ASP A 382 13.89 -27.15 -7.24
C ASP A 382 13.29 -28.41 -7.90
N PRO A 383 14.06 -29.09 -8.73
CA PRO A 383 13.65 -30.37 -9.28
C PRO A 383 13.54 -31.46 -8.20
N VAL A 384 12.38 -32.11 -8.15
CA VAL A 384 12.13 -33.31 -7.33
C VAL A 384 12.05 -34.57 -8.19
N LYS A 385 12.23 -35.74 -7.59
CA LYS A 385 12.09 -37.00 -8.28
C LYS A 385 10.63 -37.21 -8.72
N ASN A 386 10.42 -37.51 -10.00
CA ASN A 386 9.14 -37.85 -10.58
C ASN A 386 9.33 -39.06 -11.50
N GLY A 387 9.05 -40.26 -10.98
CA GLY A 387 9.40 -41.51 -11.63
C GLY A 387 10.90 -41.61 -11.87
N LYS A 388 11.32 -41.71 -13.14
CA LYS A 388 12.73 -41.80 -13.56
C LYS A 388 13.38 -40.44 -13.83
N THR A 389 12.63 -39.34 -13.80
CA THR A 389 13.11 -38.01 -14.13
C THR A 389 13.11 -37.11 -12.88
N ARG A 390 13.78 -35.95 -12.97
CA ARG A 390 13.67 -34.86 -12.01
C ARG A 390 13.05 -33.68 -12.72
N GLN A 391 12.02 -33.10 -12.11
CA GLN A 391 11.30 -31.92 -12.65
C GLN A 391 11.03 -30.91 -11.51
N PRO A 392 10.94 -29.62 -11.79
CA PRO A 392 10.45 -28.67 -10.83
C PRO A 392 9.15 -29.14 -10.18
N LEU A 393 8.99 -28.93 -8.88
CA LEU A 393 7.81 -29.39 -8.14
C LEU A 393 6.55 -28.66 -8.58
N LEU A 394 6.66 -27.36 -8.80
CA LEU A 394 5.57 -26.51 -9.27
C LEU A 394 5.68 -26.24 -10.78
N PRO A 395 4.56 -26.09 -11.48
CA PRO A 395 3.18 -26.25 -11.01
C PRO A 395 2.81 -27.72 -10.73
N LEU A 396 1.86 -27.92 -9.82
CA LEU A 396 1.42 -29.26 -9.41
C LEU A 396 0.75 -30.00 -10.56
N GLN A 397 1.17 -31.26 -10.79
CA GLN A 397 0.68 -32.10 -11.86
C GLN A 397 -0.35 -33.11 -11.31
N ARG A 398 -1.61 -32.67 -11.16
CA ARG A 398 -2.79 -33.48 -10.76
C ARG A 398 -2.48 -34.54 -9.69
N PRO A 399 -2.03 -34.16 -8.49
CA PRO A 399 -1.79 -35.12 -7.42
C PRO A 399 -3.10 -35.78 -7.00
N GLU A 400 -3.06 -37.11 -6.65
CA GLU A 400 -4.25 -37.79 -6.17
C GLU A 400 -4.57 -37.42 -4.72
N ARG A 401 -3.51 -37.25 -3.89
CA ARG A 401 -3.62 -36.90 -2.48
C ARG A 401 -2.79 -35.68 -2.15
N ILE A 402 -3.47 -34.63 -1.66
CA ILE A 402 -2.87 -33.39 -1.20
C ILE A 402 -3.07 -33.30 0.29
N LEU A 403 -2.00 -33.07 1.04
CA LEU A 403 -2.09 -32.65 2.43
C LEU A 403 -1.85 -31.14 2.53
N VAL A 404 -2.81 -30.40 3.05
CA VAL A 404 -2.67 -29.01 3.43
C VAL A 404 -2.38 -28.94 4.92
N VAL A 405 -1.34 -28.18 5.31
CA VAL A 405 -0.92 -28.03 6.71
C VAL A 405 -0.79 -26.55 7.06
N GLY A 406 -1.16 -26.21 8.30
CA GLY A 406 -0.90 -24.89 8.85
C GLY A 406 -2.16 -24.09 9.18
N GLU A 407 -2.10 -23.35 10.27
CA GLU A 407 -3.21 -22.48 10.69
C GLU A 407 -3.52 -21.40 9.64
N ASN A 408 -2.49 -20.86 8.97
CA ASN A 408 -2.66 -19.84 7.94
C ASN A 408 -3.47 -20.34 6.73
N ALA A 409 -3.69 -21.66 6.59
CA ALA A 409 -4.60 -22.20 5.57
C ALA A 409 -6.08 -21.95 5.89
N ILE A 410 -6.43 -21.70 7.16
CA ILE A 410 -7.82 -21.61 7.64
C ILE A 410 -8.12 -20.31 8.39
N LYS A 411 -7.14 -19.41 8.57
CA LYS A 411 -7.28 -18.12 9.27
C LYS A 411 -7.59 -17.01 8.27
N MET A 412 -8.59 -16.18 8.58
CA MET A 412 -8.83 -14.93 7.85
C MET A 412 -7.70 -13.95 8.12
N MET A 413 -7.03 -13.48 7.06
CA MET A 413 -5.92 -12.52 7.15
C MET A 413 -6.36 -11.08 6.85
N THR A 414 -7.64 -10.85 6.58
CA THR A 414 -8.23 -9.51 6.44
C THR A 414 -8.50 -8.85 7.78
N VAL A 415 -8.61 -9.64 8.85
CA VAL A 415 -8.81 -9.19 10.24
C VAL A 415 -7.48 -9.04 10.97
N GLY A 416 -7.33 -7.97 11.75
CA GLY A 416 -6.11 -7.69 12.53
C GLY A 416 -5.15 -6.74 11.80
N GLY A 417 -3.98 -6.52 12.37
CA GLY A 417 -2.93 -5.63 11.84
C GLY A 417 -3.09 -4.16 12.20
N GLY A 418 -4.00 -3.82 13.12
CA GLY A 418 -4.21 -2.44 13.57
C GLY A 418 -5.35 -1.73 12.83
N SER A 419 -5.18 -0.44 12.55
CA SER A 419 -6.18 0.42 11.90
C SER A 419 -6.61 -0.10 10.52
N SER A 420 -5.78 -0.89 9.86
CA SER A 420 -6.06 -1.51 8.56
C SER A 420 -6.90 -2.79 8.62
N SER A 421 -7.44 -3.18 9.80
CA SER A 421 -8.32 -4.34 9.94
C SER A 421 -9.64 -4.14 9.21
N LEU A 422 -10.08 -5.13 8.45
CA LEU A 422 -11.24 -5.02 7.56
C LEU A 422 -12.37 -5.98 7.95
N LYS A 423 -13.59 -5.55 7.70
CA LYS A 423 -14.80 -6.37 7.68
C LYS A 423 -15.13 -6.68 6.22
N VAL A 424 -14.86 -7.90 5.80
CA VAL A 424 -15.07 -8.29 4.40
C VAL A 424 -16.41 -9.00 4.21
N GLN A 425 -16.98 -8.85 3.02
CA GLN A 425 -18.18 -9.59 2.66
C GLN A 425 -17.86 -11.08 2.42
N ARG A 426 -16.69 -11.37 1.83
CA ARG A 426 -16.16 -12.73 1.66
C ARG A 426 -14.64 -12.74 1.70
N GLU A 427 -14.07 -13.84 2.18
CA GLU A 427 -12.66 -14.19 2.04
C GLU A 427 -12.56 -15.67 1.69
N ILE A 428 -11.97 -15.98 0.54
CA ILE A 428 -11.67 -17.36 0.14
C ILE A 428 -10.36 -17.76 0.83
N LEU A 429 -10.47 -18.67 1.80
CA LEU A 429 -9.30 -19.15 2.54
C LEU A 429 -8.43 -20.08 1.69
N PRO A 430 -7.12 -20.16 1.94
CA PRO A 430 -6.20 -21.00 1.17
C PRO A 430 -6.64 -22.47 1.07
N LEU A 431 -7.11 -23.07 2.17
CA LEU A 431 -7.61 -24.46 2.16
C LEU A 431 -8.82 -24.62 1.24
N ASP A 432 -9.75 -23.65 1.28
CA ASP A 432 -10.97 -23.71 0.47
C ASP A 432 -10.63 -23.52 -1.03
N GLY A 433 -9.70 -22.61 -1.36
CA GLY A 433 -9.19 -22.43 -2.71
C GLY A 433 -8.49 -23.69 -3.27
N ILE A 434 -7.67 -24.36 -2.45
CA ILE A 434 -7.03 -25.64 -2.84
C ILE A 434 -8.08 -26.72 -3.08
N ARG A 435 -9.08 -26.88 -2.21
CA ARG A 435 -10.17 -27.84 -2.38
C ARG A 435 -10.97 -27.60 -3.66
N GLU A 436 -11.31 -26.35 -3.90
CA GLU A 436 -12.05 -25.96 -5.09
C GLU A 436 -11.26 -26.23 -6.36
N ARG A 437 -9.98 -25.82 -6.40
CA ARG A 437 -9.14 -25.97 -7.60
C ARG A 437 -8.76 -27.41 -7.89
N PHE A 438 -8.59 -28.26 -6.89
CA PHE A 438 -8.19 -29.65 -7.00
C PHE A 438 -9.33 -30.62 -6.66
N LYS A 439 -10.55 -30.36 -7.14
CA LYS A 439 -11.76 -31.19 -6.90
C LYS A 439 -11.60 -32.70 -7.23
N GLY A 440 -10.67 -33.03 -8.12
CA GLY A 440 -10.38 -34.43 -8.49
C GLY A 440 -9.39 -35.13 -7.55
N SER A 441 -8.86 -34.42 -6.56
CA SER A 441 -7.88 -34.92 -5.59
C SER A 441 -8.53 -35.10 -4.22
N GLN A 442 -8.02 -36.04 -3.43
CA GLN A 442 -8.31 -36.07 -1.99
C GLN A 442 -7.47 -34.99 -1.32
N VAL A 443 -8.13 -33.98 -0.71
CA VAL A 443 -7.47 -32.89 0.00
C VAL A 443 -7.71 -33.02 1.50
N ASP A 444 -6.68 -33.51 2.19
CA ASP A 444 -6.67 -33.65 3.65
C ASP A 444 -6.09 -32.38 4.31
N PHE A 445 -6.42 -32.17 5.58
CA PHE A 445 -5.91 -31.07 6.37
C PHE A 445 -5.32 -31.55 7.70
N ALA A 446 -4.25 -30.87 8.14
CA ALA A 446 -3.69 -30.96 9.48
C ALA A 446 -3.34 -29.56 10.01
N ARG A 447 -3.66 -29.30 11.27
CA ARG A 447 -3.40 -27.98 11.86
C ARG A 447 -1.90 -27.64 11.90
N GLY A 448 -1.07 -28.60 12.36
CA GLY A 448 0.38 -28.50 12.42
C GLY A 448 0.94 -27.59 13.50
N TYR A 449 0.40 -26.39 13.67
CA TYR A 449 0.72 -25.45 14.73
C TYR A 449 -0.51 -24.64 15.15
N VAL A 450 -0.44 -24.05 16.34
CA VAL A 450 -1.45 -23.11 16.84
C VAL A 450 -0.83 -21.73 16.88
N GLY A 451 -1.47 -20.79 16.20
CA GLY A 451 -1.11 -19.40 16.21
C GLY A 451 -1.78 -18.63 17.33
N ASP A 452 -1.90 -17.34 17.14
CA ASP A 452 -2.57 -16.46 18.09
C ASP A 452 -4.06 -16.79 18.20
N THR A 453 -4.56 -16.78 19.42
CA THR A 453 -5.96 -17.05 19.74
C THR A 453 -6.88 -15.85 19.52
N ILE A 454 -6.36 -14.66 19.17
CA ILE A 454 -7.19 -13.49 18.86
C ILE A 454 -8.09 -13.82 17.69
N GLN A 455 -9.39 -13.91 17.97
CA GLN A 455 -10.43 -14.26 16.99
C GLN A 455 -11.23 -13.06 16.50
N SER A 456 -11.00 -11.89 17.07
CA SER A 456 -11.65 -10.65 16.67
C SER A 456 -10.70 -9.46 16.84
N TYR A 457 -10.90 -8.44 16.03
CA TYR A 457 -10.24 -7.14 16.15
C TYR A 457 -11.28 -6.04 15.93
N ASN A 458 -11.42 -5.12 16.88
CA ASN A 458 -12.44 -4.07 16.84
C ASN A 458 -13.84 -4.62 16.51
N GLY A 459 -14.23 -5.76 17.10
CA GLY A 459 -15.52 -6.41 16.86
C GLY A 459 -15.63 -7.21 15.54
N VAL A 460 -14.65 -7.18 14.65
CA VAL A 460 -14.60 -8.05 13.46
C VAL A 460 -14.04 -9.41 13.86
N THR A 461 -14.75 -10.48 13.52
CA THR A 461 -14.36 -11.86 13.86
C THR A 461 -13.60 -12.52 12.70
N VAL A 462 -12.75 -13.50 13.02
CA VAL A 462 -12.04 -14.31 12.03
C VAL A 462 -12.89 -15.37 11.32
N GLY A 463 -14.21 -15.32 11.44
CA GLY A 463 -15.16 -16.13 10.71
C GLY A 463 -15.39 -17.54 11.24
N ARG A 464 -14.38 -18.22 11.78
CA ARG A 464 -14.47 -19.56 12.38
C ARG A 464 -13.64 -19.66 13.65
N SER A 465 -14.00 -20.59 14.56
CA SER A 465 -13.20 -20.84 15.75
C SER A 465 -11.86 -21.44 15.38
N LEU A 466 -10.79 -20.83 15.89
CA LEU A 466 -9.42 -21.31 15.80
C LEU A 466 -8.95 -21.96 17.11
N TYR A 467 -9.89 -22.25 18.03
CA TYR A 467 -9.59 -22.87 19.32
C TYR A 467 -8.98 -24.26 19.13
N GLU A 468 -7.85 -24.50 19.79
CA GLU A 468 -7.12 -25.78 19.79
C GLU A 468 -6.35 -25.91 21.10
N THR A 469 -6.39 -27.08 21.71
CA THR A 469 -5.75 -27.35 23.00
C THR A 469 -4.63 -28.37 22.94
N ARG A 470 -4.50 -29.06 21.80
CA ARG A 470 -3.45 -30.07 21.65
C ARG A 470 -2.06 -29.42 21.63
N PRO A 471 -1.08 -30.02 22.28
CA PRO A 471 0.29 -29.51 22.27
C PRO A 471 0.92 -29.61 20.86
N ALA A 472 1.91 -28.77 20.60
CA ALA A 472 2.58 -28.71 19.28
C ALA A 472 3.10 -30.06 18.82
N ASP A 473 3.61 -30.90 19.73
CA ASP A 473 4.16 -32.22 19.38
C ASP A 473 3.10 -33.18 18.81
N GLU A 474 1.87 -33.17 19.34
CA GLU A 474 0.75 -33.95 18.82
C GLU A 474 0.31 -33.46 17.44
N LEU A 475 0.24 -32.15 17.25
CA LEU A 475 -0.12 -31.54 15.96
C LEU A 475 0.92 -31.82 14.89
N ILE A 476 2.21 -31.79 15.25
CA ILE A 476 3.30 -32.13 14.35
C ILE A 476 3.25 -33.61 14.00
N ALA A 477 3.02 -34.53 14.98
CA ALA A 477 2.92 -35.95 14.76
C ALA A 477 1.76 -36.30 13.80
N GLU A 478 0.57 -35.74 14.02
CA GLU A 478 -0.57 -35.89 13.11
C GLU A 478 -0.23 -35.47 11.68
N ALA A 479 0.39 -34.29 11.53
CA ALA A 479 0.77 -33.75 10.22
C ALA A 479 1.79 -34.65 9.52
N VAL A 480 2.78 -35.18 10.25
CA VAL A 480 3.80 -36.09 9.72
C VAL A 480 3.19 -37.43 9.27
N ASP A 481 2.28 -38.00 10.02
CA ASP A 481 1.63 -39.26 9.67
C ASP A 481 0.78 -39.14 8.40
N LYS A 482 0.04 -38.05 8.27
CA LYS A 482 -0.70 -37.72 7.03
C LYS A 482 0.24 -37.43 5.86
N ALA A 483 1.37 -36.74 6.11
CA ALA A 483 2.34 -36.37 5.06
C ALA A 483 2.99 -37.61 4.38
N ARG A 484 3.19 -38.71 5.12
CA ARG A 484 3.71 -39.96 4.57
C ARG A 484 2.79 -40.61 3.54
N GLN A 485 1.50 -40.30 3.59
CA GLN A 485 0.46 -40.85 2.70
C GLN A 485 0.10 -39.93 1.54
N ALA A 486 0.55 -38.66 1.59
CA ALA A 486 0.26 -37.65 0.57
C ALA A 486 1.24 -37.70 -0.60
N ASP A 487 0.75 -37.43 -1.81
CA ASP A 487 1.60 -37.23 -3.00
C ASP A 487 2.36 -35.88 -2.91
N VAL A 488 1.75 -34.88 -2.29
CA VAL A 488 2.33 -33.57 -2.07
C VAL A 488 1.81 -32.96 -0.77
N VAL A 489 2.69 -32.27 -0.08
CA VAL A 489 2.35 -31.50 1.14
C VAL A 489 2.47 -30.02 0.83
N ILE A 490 1.45 -29.24 1.17
CA ILE A 490 1.43 -27.78 1.04
C ILE A 490 1.31 -27.20 2.44
N ILE A 491 2.35 -26.51 2.91
CA ILE A 491 2.35 -25.83 4.21
C ILE A 491 2.01 -24.36 4.00
N PHE A 492 1.01 -23.87 4.71
CA PHE A 492 0.70 -22.46 4.86
C PHE A 492 1.21 -21.99 6.22
N GLY A 493 2.36 -21.33 6.21
CA GLY A 493 3.01 -20.79 7.37
C GLY A 493 3.30 -19.31 7.22
N GLY A 494 4.18 -18.79 8.07
CA GLY A 494 4.60 -17.39 8.06
C GLY A 494 4.14 -16.65 9.31
N LEU A 495 3.80 -15.40 9.12
CA LEU A 495 3.30 -14.49 10.14
C LEU A 495 1.76 -14.44 10.10
N ASN A 496 1.20 -13.69 11.02
CA ASN A 496 -0.18 -13.24 10.96
C ASN A 496 -0.26 -11.75 11.34
N LYS A 497 -1.46 -11.22 11.48
CA LYS A 497 -1.69 -9.80 11.77
C LYS A 497 -1.96 -9.54 13.27
N SER A 498 -1.33 -10.32 14.15
CA SER A 498 -1.38 -10.16 15.62
C SER A 498 -0.22 -9.28 16.10
N ASN A 499 -0.31 -8.81 17.35
CA ASN A 499 0.73 -8.03 18.00
C ASN A 499 2.09 -8.72 17.91
N TYR A 500 3.15 -7.95 17.71
CA TYR A 500 4.54 -8.42 17.55
C TYR A 500 4.78 -9.31 16.32
N GLN A 501 3.89 -9.22 15.32
CA GLN A 501 4.06 -9.81 14.00
C GLN A 501 3.89 -8.72 12.92
N ASP A 502 2.96 -8.87 11.96
CA ASP A 502 2.65 -7.79 11.02
C ASP A 502 1.45 -6.98 11.56
N CYS A 503 1.75 -6.01 12.43
CA CYS A 503 0.74 -5.25 13.17
C CYS A 503 1.19 -3.82 13.49
N GLU A 504 0.25 -2.90 13.44
CA GLU A 504 0.41 -1.52 13.92
C GLU A 504 0.63 -1.47 15.43
N GLY A 505 1.50 -0.56 15.89
CA GLY A 505 1.81 -0.31 17.29
C GLY A 505 2.80 -1.29 17.91
N HIS A 506 3.26 -2.30 17.19
CA HIS A 506 4.21 -3.29 17.67
C HIS A 506 5.16 -3.74 16.57
N ASP A 507 6.45 -3.67 16.81
CA ASP A 507 7.45 -4.28 15.95
C ASP A 507 7.68 -5.74 16.32
N ARG A 508 8.15 -6.53 15.35
CA ARG A 508 8.52 -7.92 15.58
C ARG A 508 9.71 -8.02 16.54
N GLN A 509 9.63 -8.96 17.48
CA GLN A 509 10.70 -9.19 18.46
C GLN A 509 11.78 -10.16 17.95
N GLN A 510 11.51 -10.92 16.91
CA GLN A 510 12.42 -11.89 16.31
C GLN A 510 12.22 -12.03 14.80
N TYR A 511 13.29 -12.37 14.09
CA TYR A 511 13.24 -12.57 12.65
C TYR A 511 12.76 -13.97 12.23
N GLY A 512 12.82 -14.96 13.14
CA GLY A 512 12.36 -16.32 12.93
C GLY A 512 10.84 -16.46 12.81
N LEU A 513 10.39 -17.66 12.43
CA LEU A 513 8.97 -18.01 12.41
C LEU A 513 8.46 -18.27 13.83
N PRO A 514 7.24 -17.78 14.18
CA PRO A 514 6.61 -18.07 15.46
C PRO A 514 6.00 -19.48 15.51
N TYR A 515 5.55 -19.90 16.72
CA TYR A 515 4.67 -21.06 16.95
C TYR A 515 5.27 -22.43 16.54
N ALA A 516 6.56 -22.66 16.73
CA ALA A 516 7.24 -23.91 16.40
C ALA A 516 7.13 -24.33 14.90
N GLN A 517 6.88 -23.38 14.01
CA GLN A 517 6.73 -23.66 12.58
C GLN A 517 8.00 -24.26 11.96
N ASP A 518 9.20 -23.83 12.37
CA ASP A 518 10.47 -24.37 11.86
C ASP A 518 10.58 -25.88 12.15
N ARG A 519 10.21 -26.33 13.37
CA ARG A 519 10.17 -27.75 13.74
C ARG A 519 9.19 -28.55 12.88
N LEU A 520 7.99 -27.99 12.64
CA LEU A 520 6.97 -28.59 11.79
C LEU A 520 7.49 -28.77 10.34
N ILE A 521 8.08 -27.71 9.76
CA ILE A 521 8.59 -27.71 8.39
C ILE A 521 9.69 -28.76 8.25
N GLU A 522 10.63 -28.82 9.19
CA GLU A 522 11.72 -29.81 9.19
C GLU A 522 11.19 -31.24 9.28
N ALA A 523 10.23 -31.50 10.18
CA ALA A 523 9.62 -32.82 10.33
C ALA A 523 8.88 -33.25 9.06
N LEU A 524 8.13 -32.34 8.43
CA LEU A 524 7.43 -32.60 7.18
C LEU A 524 8.39 -32.82 6.00
N ALA A 525 9.48 -32.03 5.91
CA ALA A 525 10.53 -32.20 4.89
C ALA A 525 11.28 -33.55 5.02
N ALA A 526 11.39 -34.09 6.24
CA ALA A 526 11.89 -35.42 6.48
C ALA A 526 10.90 -36.50 6.01
N ALA A 527 9.60 -36.30 6.25
CA ALA A 527 8.53 -37.25 5.94
C ALA A 527 8.15 -37.29 4.46
N ASN A 528 8.15 -36.16 3.76
CA ASN A 528 7.76 -36.06 2.35
C ASN A 528 8.68 -35.11 1.57
N LYS A 529 9.26 -35.58 0.47
CA LYS A 529 10.19 -34.78 -0.37
C LYS A 529 9.48 -33.88 -1.39
N ARG A 530 8.17 -34.00 -1.53
CA ARG A 530 7.34 -33.17 -2.41
C ARG A 530 6.60 -32.14 -1.57
N LEU A 531 7.36 -31.20 -1.01
CA LEU A 531 6.92 -30.20 -0.04
C LEU A 531 6.92 -28.82 -0.68
N VAL A 532 5.78 -28.13 -0.62
CA VAL A 532 5.61 -26.73 -0.98
C VAL A 532 5.39 -25.93 0.31
N TYR A 533 6.16 -24.88 0.51
CA TYR A 533 5.93 -23.92 1.58
C TYR A 533 5.39 -22.61 1.01
N VAL A 534 4.23 -22.20 1.45
CA VAL A 534 3.60 -20.91 1.12
C VAL A 534 3.73 -20.01 2.35
N ASN A 535 4.54 -18.97 2.24
CA ASN A 535 4.77 -18.00 3.30
C ASN A 535 3.71 -16.90 3.22
N ILE A 536 2.94 -16.72 4.27
CA ILE A 536 1.96 -15.64 4.43
C ILE A 536 2.58 -14.60 5.36
N SER A 537 2.99 -13.46 4.84
CA SER A 537 3.58 -12.36 5.62
C SER A 537 3.71 -11.10 4.79
N GLY A 538 3.77 -9.95 5.43
CA GLY A 538 4.19 -8.68 4.81
C GLY A 538 5.70 -8.44 4.86
N ASN A 539 6.42 -9.31 5.58
CA ASN A 539 7.85 -9.18 5.88
C ASN A 539 8.65 -10.42 5.45
N GLY A 540 9.96 -10.27 5.35
CA GLY A 540 10.90 -11.38 5.31
C GLY A 540 10.95 -12.12 6.65
N VAL A 541 11.27 -13.42 6.61
CA VAL A 541 11.46 -14.29 7.78
C VAL A 541 12.71 -15.15 7.58
N ALA A 542 13.36 -15.57 8.66
CA ALA A 542 14.43 -16.54 8.57
C ALA A 542 13.89 -17.89 8.09
N MET A 543 14.66 -18.58 7.22
CA MET A 543 14.27 -19.88 6.64
C MET A 543 15.41 -20.91 6.81
N PRO A 544 15.74 -21.35 8.04
CA PRO A 544 16.86 -22.27 8.27
C PRO A 544 16.68 -23.62 7.57
N TRP A 545 15.46 -23.99 7.27
CA TRP A 545 15.06 -25.18 6.57
C TRP A 545 15.03 -25.07 5.02
N LEU A 546 15.37 -23.90 4.44
CA LEU A 546 15.22 -23.61 3.01
C LEU A 546 15.89 -24.65 2.09
N SER A 547 17.04 -25.19 2.48
CA SER A 547 17.75 -26.24 1.72
C SER A 547 16.96 -27.55 1.62
N LYS A 548 16.06 -27.84 2.57
CA LYS A 548 15.27 -29.08 2.68
C LYS A 548 13.95 -29.01 1.94
N VAL A 549 13.44 -27.79 1.61
CA VAL A 549 12.15 -27.53 0.99
C VAL A 549 12.34 -27.21 -0.49
N PRO A 550 11.82 -28.03 -1.42
CA PRO A 550 12.07 -27.83 -2.85
C PRO A 550 11.33 -26.64 -3.47
N ALA A 551 10.13 -26.28 -2.96
CA ALA A 551 9.37 -25.18 -3.52
C ALA A 551 8.90 -24.22 -2.42
N VAL A 552 9.14 -22.92 -2.63
CA VAL A 552 8.78 -21.85 -1.70
C VAL A 552 8.10 -20.72 -2.47
N VAL A 553 6.95 -20.31 -1.98
CA VAL A 553 6.12 -19.24 -2.55
C VAL A 553 5.86 -18.16 -1.48
N GLN A 554 6.05 -16.92 -1.82
CA GLN A 554 5.59 -15.78 -1.00
C GLN A 554 4.15 -15.44 -1.39
N GLY A 555 3.22 -15.68 -0.48
CA GLY A 555 1.79 -15.52 -0.70
C GLY A 555 1.22 -14.21 -0.16
N TRP A 556 1.96 -13.44 0.62
CA TRP A 556 1.56 -12.15 1.21
C TRP A 556 0.27 -12.21 2.05
N PHE A 557 -0.26 -11.04 2.43
CA PHE A 557 -1.65 -10.84 2.84
C PHE A 557 -2.41 -10.34 1.61
N ILE A 558 -3.12 -11.22 0.91
CA ILE A 558 -3.67 -10.93 -0.41
C ILE A 558 -5.18 -10.76 -0.47
N GLY A 559 -5.81 -10.56 0.69
CA GLY A 559 -7.19 -10.09 0.78
C GLY A 559 -8.25 -11.15 0.46
N SER A 560 -9.38 -10.69 -0.07
CA SER A 560 -10.60 -11.48 -0.23
C SER A 560 -10.44 -12.73 -1.10
N GLU A 561 -9.58 -12.71 -2.09
CA GLU A 561 -9.41 -13.79 -3.07
C GLU A 561 -8.15 -14.65 -2.83
N ALA A 562 -7.66 -14.69 -1.57
CA ALA A 562 -6.41 -15.35 -1.22
C ALA A 562 -6.33 -16.82 -1.65
N GLY A 563 -7.38 -17.59 -1.36
CA GLY A 563 -7.42 -19.02 -1.71
C GLY A 563 -7.39 -19.26 -3.21
N GLU A 564 -8.17 -18.52 -3.98
CA GLU A 564 -8.22 -18.64 -5.45
C GLU A 564 -6.88 -18.23 -6.08
N ALA A 565 -6.31 -17.10 -5.66
CA ALA A 565 -5.04 -16.61 -6.21
C ALA A 565 -3.91 -17.62 -5.98
N ILE A 566 -3.75 -18.13 -4.76
CA ILE A 566 -2.69 -19.08 -4.43
C ILE A 566 -2.92 -20.41 -5.17
N ALA A 567 -4.14 -20.94 -5.14
CA ALA A 567 -4.46 -22.20 -5.78
C ALA A 567 -4.20 -22.17 -7.29
N SER A 568 -4.57 -21.09 -7.99
CA SER A 568 -4.34 -20.90 -9.43
C SER A 568 -2.85 -20.87 -9.79
N VAL A 569 -2.02 -20.23 -8.94
CA VAL A 569 -0.56 -20.22 -9.11
C VAL A 569 0.01 -21.61 -8.89
N LEU A 570 -0.35 -22.30 -7.79
CA LEU A 570 0.15 -23.66 -7.50
C LEU A 570 -0.25 -24.67 -8.57
N ALA A 571 -1.43 -24.53 -9.15
CA ALA A 571 -1.92 -25.38 -10.23
C ALA A 571 -1.29 -25.05 -11.61
N GLY A 572 -0.71 -23.87 -11.76
CA GLY A 572 -0.13 -23.38 -13.01
C GLY A 572 -1.15 -22.81 -14.00
N ASP A 573 -2.35 -22.46 -13.55
CA ASP A 573 -3.31 -21.68 -14.34
C ASP A 573 -2.77 -20.27 -14.54
N VAL A 574 -2.10 -19.75 -13.52
CA VAL A 574 -1.35 -18.51 -13.54
C VAL A 574 0.14 -18.80 -13.41
N ASN A 575 0.92 -18.26 -14.33
CA ASN A 575 2.38 -18.32 -14.24
C ASN A 575 2.86 -17.19 -13.32
N PRO A 576 3.53 -17.48 -12.17
CA PRO A 576 3.98 -16.46 -11.25
C PRO A 576 4.90 -15.44 -11.93
N SER A 577 4.69 -14.18 -11.63
CA SER A 577 5.44 -13.05 -12.21
C SER A 577 5.78 -11.96 -11.20
N GLY A 578 5.41 -12.15 -9.94
CA GLY A 578 5.76 -11.24 -8.86
C GLY A 578 7.27 -11.19 -8.62
N LYS A 579 7.75 -10.05 -8.15
CA LYS A 579 9.15 -9.79 -7.78
C LYS A 579 9.21 -9.18 -6.38
N LEU A 580 10.17 -9.61 -5.55
CA LEU A 580 10.33 -9.08 -4.19
C LEU A 580 10.54 -7.55 -4.22
N PRO A 581 9.76 -6.78 -3.44
CA PRO A 581 9.96 -5.35 -3.29
C PRO A 581 10.99 -4.98 -2.21
N PHE A 582 11.64 -5.98 -1.62
CA PHE A 582 12.67 -5.83 -0.60
C PHE A 582 13.69 -6.96 -0.67
N THR A 583 14.86 -6.73 -0.08
CA THR A 583 15.91 -7.72 0.14
C THR A 583 15.51 -8.68 1.26
N TRP A 584 15.51 -9.97 0.98
CA TRP A 584 15.21 -10.98 1.97
C TRP A 584 16.51 -11.50 2.59
N TYR A 585 16.77 -11.13 3.83
CA TYR A 585 18.00 -11.48 4.56
C TYR A 585 17.98 -12.95 5.02
N ASP A 586 19.16 -13.56 5.12
CA ASP A 586 19.31 -14.88 5.72
C ASP A 586 19.25 -14.79 7.25
N SER A 587 19.86 -13.73 7.79
CA SER A 587 19.79 -13.39 9.22
C SER A 587 19.63 -11.88 9.40
N LEU A 588 19.23 -11.48 10.61
CA LEU A 588 18.95 -10.09 10.94
C LEU A 588 20.21 -9.20 10.86
N GLU A 589 21.38 -9.78 11.17
CA GLU A 589 22.69 -9.10 11.11
C GLU A 589 23.08 -8.69 9.69
N GLN A 590 22.43 -9.22 8.67
CA GLN A 590 22.63 -8.79 7.28
C GLN A 590 21.91 -7.49 6.95
N CYS A 591 20.97 -7.04 7.79
CA CYS A 591 20.27 -5.76 7.62
C CYS A 591 21.08 -4.61 8.22
N GLY A 592 21.26 -3.52 7.49
CA GLY A 592 22.10 -2.39 7.91
C GLY A 592 21.72 -1.79 9.26
N ALA A 593 20.44 -1.59 9.52
CA ALA A 593 19.93 -1.06 10.78
C ALA A 593 20.34 -1.93 11.98
N HIS A 594 20.35 -3.26 11.83
CA HIS A 594 20.74 -4.21 12.89
C HIS A 594 22.25 -4.44 12.94
N ALA A 595 22.91 -4.54 11.80
CA ALA A 595 24.38 -4.68 11.73
C ALA A 595 25.12 -3.53 12.43
N LEU A 596 24.51 -2.33 12.43
CA LEU A 596 25.08 -1.13 13.04
C LEU A 596 24.49 -0.81 14.43
N ASN A 597 23.65 -1.68 14.98
CA ASN A 597 22.89 -1.43 16.23
C ASN A 597 22.18 -0.06 16.19
N ALA A 598 21.43 0.17 15.11
CA ALA A 598 20.74 1.43 14.83
C ALA A 598 19.21 1.33 14.99
N PHE A 599 18.68 0.15 15.34
CA PHE A 599 17.27 -0.11 15.60
C PHE A 599 17.15 -0.89 16.93
N PRO A 600 16.19 -0.58 17.82
CA PRO A 600 15.17 0.49 17.76
C PRO A 600 15.64 1.85 18.28
N GLY A 601 16.92 2.12 18.41
CA GLY A 601 17.49 3.34 18.94
C GLY A 601 17.89 3.26 20.42
N THR A 602 18.14 4.40 21.04
CA THR A 602 18.64 4.47 22.42
C THR A 602 17.87 5.52 23.21
N TRP A 603 17.40 5.17 24.41
CA TRP A 603 16.73 6.12 25.30
C TRP A 603 17.66 7.29 25.65
N ARG A 604 17.16 8.50 25.49
CA ARG A 604 17.85 9.72 25.89
C ARG A 604 17.77 9.87 27.40
N GLU A 605 18.92 10.02 28.05
CA GLU A 605 18.98 10.14 29.51
C GLU A 605 18.11 11.30 30.03
N GLY A 606 17.26 11.03 31.01
CA GLY A 606 16.37 12.00 31.63
C GLY A 606 15.14 12.41 30.80
N HIS A 607 14.90 11.78 29.64
CA HIS A 607 13.78 12.09 28.75
C HIS A 607 13.01 10.82 28.36
N GLN A 608 11.73 10.97 28.02
CA GLN A 608 10.91 9.90 27.42
C GLN A 608 11.03 9.96 25.89
N ILE A 609 12.25 10.06 25.38
CA ILE A 609 12.56 10.12 23.94
C ILE A 609 13.60 9.06 23.64
N ILE A 610 13.44 8.39 22.53
CA ILE A 610 14.40 7.48 21.94
C ILE A 610 15.06 8.18 20.75
N ASP A 611 16.38 8.35 20.80
CA ASP A 611 17.13 8.80 19.63
C ASP A 611 17.48 7.60 18.74
N GLU A 612 16.85 7.55 17.56
CA GLU A 612 17.08 6.53 16.56
C GLU A 612 17.93 7.12 15.43
N ILE A 613 19.21 6.76 15.43
CA ILE A 613 20.19 7.24 14.43
C ILE A 613 20.19 6.26 13.26
N TYR A 614 19.81 6.72 12.07
CA TYR A 614 19.84 5.92 10.84
C TYR A 614 21.29 5.82 10.32
N LYS A 615 22.11 5.01 11.03
CA LYS A 615 23.55 4.89 10.78
C LYS A 615 23.91 4.26 9.44
N GLU A 616 23.00 3.48 8.88
CA GLU A 616 23.12 2.91 7.54
C GLU A 616 22.96 3.95 6.44
N ASP A 617 22.44 5.14 6.78
CA ASP A 617 22.31 6.29 5.90
C ASP A 617 21.55 5.93 4.59
N ILE A 618 22.14 6.20 3.42
CA ILE A 618 21.53 5.86 2.11
C ILE A 618 21.54 4.36 1.80
N TYR A 619 22.15 3.54 2.65
CA TYR A 619 22.37 2.12 2.40
C TYR A 619 21.27 1.24 3.00
N VAL A 620 20.05 1.39 2.51
CA VAL A 620 18.91 0.54 2.88
C VAL A 620 18.77 -0.62 1.88
N GLY A 621 18.44 -1.81 2.37
CA GLY A 621 18.13 -2.97 1.53
C GLY A 621 19.30 -3.45 0.68
N TYR A 622 19.08 -3.63 -0.63
CA TYR A 622 20.11 -4.11 -1.56
C TYR A 622 21.32 -3.18 -1.64
N ARG A 623 21.16 -1.88 -1.37
CA ARG A 623 22.28 -0.91 -1.34
C ARG A 623 23.29 -1.28 -0.25
N TRP A 624 22.79 -1.73 0.89
CA TRP A 624 23.63 -2.20 2.00
C TRP A 624 24.30 -3.54 1.68
N THR A 625 23.54 -4.54 1.22
CA THR A 625 24.11 -5.85 0.91
C THR A 625 25.13 -5.80 -0.21
N ASP A 626 24.97 -4.92 -1.20
CA ASP A 626 25.96 -4.65 -2.25
C ASP A 626 27.24 -4.04 -1.65
N LYS A 627 27.12 -3.00 -0.82
CA LYS A 627 28.25 -2.32 -0.18
C LYS A 627 29.07 -3.29 0.69
N GLN A 628 28.37 -4.09 1.47
CA GLN A 628 29.01 -5.06 2.38
C GLN A 628 29.41 -6.36 1.68
N LYS A 629 29.06 -6.54 0.40
CA LYS A 629 29.26 -7.78 -0.37
C LYS A 629 28.68 -9.02 0.32
N VAL A 630 27.52 -8.83 0.98
CA VAL A 630 26.78 -9.89 1.65
C VAL A 630 25.77 -10.47 0.69
N LYS A 631 25.70 -11.79 0.61
CA LYS A 631 24.68 -12.48 -0.20
C LYS A 631 23.39 -12.64 0.61
N PRO A 632 22.30 -11.97 0.25
CA PRO A 632 21.02 -12.17 0.91
C PRO A 632 20.43 -13.55 0.57
N LEU A 633 19.43 -13.99 1.34
CA LEU A 633 18.69 -15.23 1.06
C LEU A 633 17.99 -15.15 -0.31
N PHE A 634 17.27 -14.03 -0.55
CA PHE A 634 16.77 -13.65 -1.87
C PHE A 634 17.01 -12.16 -2.12
N PRO A 635 17.54 -11.77 -3.28
CA PRO A 635 17.84 -10.37 -3.57
C PRO A 635 16.58 -9.55 -3.88
N PHE A 636 16.65 -8.24 -3.74
CA PHE A 636 15.62 -7.32 -4.24
C PHE A 636 15.31 -7.57 -5.72
N GLY A 637 14.03 -7.57 -6.07
CA GLY A 637 13.57 -7.85 -7.42
C GLY A 637 13.55 -9.34 -7.80
N HIS A 638 13.89 -10.27 -6.88
CA HIS A 638 13.85 -11.71 -7.14
C HIS A 638 12.43 -12.23 -7.29
N GLY A 639 12.26 -13.16 -8.23
CA GLY A 639 11.04 -13.93 -8.46
C GLY A 639 11.23 -14.82 -9.67
N LEU A 640 10.87 -16.08 -9.54
CA LEU A 640 10.95 -17.10 -10.59
C LEU A 640 9.64 -17.18 -11.39
N SER A 641 9.71 -17.87 -12.52
CA SER A 641 8.57 -18.15 -13.40
C SER A 641 8.55 -19.64 -13.77
N TYR A 642 7.38 -20.14 -14.20
CA TYR A 642 7.27 -21.48 -14.80
C TYR A 642 7.75 -21.52 -16.26
N THR A 643 8.22 -20.40 -16.80
CA THR A 643 8.86 -20.31 -18.11
C THR A 643 10.26 -19.70 -17.97
N THR A 644 10.99 -19.58 -19.07
CA THR A 644 12.34 -19.00 -19.08
C THR A 644 12.41 -17.83 -20.05
N PHE A 645 13.24 -16.83 -19.70
CA PHE A 645 13.44 -15.66 -20.55
C PHE A 645 14.91 -15.47 -20.87
N LYS A 646 15.18 -15.01 -22.07
CA LYS A 646 16.51 -14.63 -22.55
C LYS A 646 16.55 -13.14 -22.87
N LEU A 647 17.50 -12.45 -22.29
CA LEU A 647 17.77 -11.04 -22.57
C LEU A 647 18.78 -10.93 -23.72
N GLY A 648 18.54 -9.97 -24.60
CA GLY A 648 19.46 -9.61 -25.69
C GLY A 648 20.53 -8.63 -25.24
N LYS A 649 21.15 -7.98 -26.22
CA LYS A 649 22.15 -6.93 -25.96
C LYS A 649 21.46 -5.63 -25.57
N LEU A 650 21.99 -4.96 -24.54
CA LEU A 650 21.57 -3.62 -24.15
C LEU A 650 22.24 -2.58 -25.07
N THR A 651 21.45 -1.66 -25.61
CA THR A 651 21.92 -0.54 -26.41
C THR A 651 21.33 0.77 -25.89
N ALA A 652 22.02 1.87 -26.05
CA ALA A 652 21.54 3.20 -25.75
C ALA A 652 21.36 4.02 -27.05
N ASN A 653 20.38 4.89 -27.05
CA ASN A 653 20.16 5.82 -28.19
C ASN A 653 21.30 6.86 -28.33
N LYS A 654 21.98 7.17 -27.21
CA LYS A 654 23.14 8.06 -27.11
C LYS A 654 24.15 7.45 -26.14
N LEU A 655 25.44 7.64 -26.37
CA LEU A 655 26.50 7.24 -25.39
C LEU A 655 27.11 8.44 -24.67
N GLN A 656 26.77 9.65 -25.10
CA GLN A 656 27.13 10.91 -24.45
C GLN A 656 25.85 11.75 -24.31
N ILE A 657 25.60 12.27 -23.16
CA ILE A 657 24.41 13.09 -22.82
C ILE A 657 24.84 14.32 -22.02
N THR A 658 24.01 15.34 -22.04
CA THR A 658 24.11 16.53 -21.19
C THR A 658 23.03 16.46 -20.10
N THR A 659 23.03 17.42 -19.19
CA THR A 659 22.02 17.51 -18.12
C THR A 659 20.59 17.77 -18.62
N ASP A 660 20.43 18.20 -19.87
CA ASP A 660 19.11 18.49 -20.48
C ASP A 660 18.59 17.31 -21.33
N ASP A 661 19.41 16.28 -21.51
CA ASP A 661 19.06 15.11 -22.31
C ASP A 661 18.36 14.03 -21.48
N GLU A 662 17.50 13.27 -22.17
CA GLU A 662 17.08 11.94 -21.76
C GLU A 662 17.90 10.88 -22.49
N ILE A 663 18.14 9.74 -21.84
CA ILE A 663 18.77 8.57 -22.44
C ILE A 663 17.81 7.38 -22.38
N THR A 664 17.64 6.72 -23.52
CA THR A 664 16.79 5.52 -23.64
C THR A 664 17.66 4.30 -23.90
N PHE A 665 17.55 3.32 -23.02
CA PHE A 665 18.16 2.00 -23.15
C PHE A 665 17.15 1.03 -23.74
N THR A 666 17.56 0.30 -24.79
CA THR A 666 16.71 -0.69 -25.46
C THR A 666 17.33 -2.08 -25.37
N ILE A 667 16.51 -3.06 -25.04
CA ILE A 667 16.89 -4.46 -24.90
C ILE A 667 15.77 -5.38 -25.39
N SER A 668 16.11 -6.46 -26.08
CA SER A 668 15.12 -7.48 -26.40
C SER A 668 14.97 -8.50 -25.25
N VAL A 669 13.77 -8.98 -25.06
CA VAL A 669 13.45 -10.10 -24.17
C VAL A 669 12.65 -11.14 -24.94
N THR A 670 13.06 -12.42 -24.83
CA THR A 670 12.43 -13.55 -25.51
C THR A 670 11.97 -14.57 -24.48
N ASN A 671 10.72 -14.99 -24.57
CA ASN A 671 10.25 -16.16 -23.82
C ASN A 671 10.77 -17.45 -24.50
N THR A 672 11.74 -18.10 -23.90
CA THR A 672 12.38 -19.32 -24.42
C THR A 672 11.75 -20.61 -23.92
N GLY A 673 10.78 -20.52 -23.01
CA GLY A 673 10.10 -21.66 -22.43
C GLY A 673 8.83 -22.04 -23.21
N ARG A 674 8.03 -22.92 -22.60
CA ARG A 674 6.84 -23.51 -23.22
C ARG A 674 5.51 -22.95 -22.71
N ARG A 675 5.54 -21.99 -21.76
CA ARG A 675 4.37 -21.33 -21.15
C ARG A 675 4.44 -19.85 -21.41
N ALA A 676 3.28 -19.23 -21.62
CA ALA A 676 3.17 -17.79 -21.58
C ALA A 676 3.52 -17.28 -20.17
N GLY A 677 4.09 -16.10 -20.07
CA GLY A 677 4.46 -15.51 -18.79
C GLY A 677 4.97 -14.09 -18.91
N ALA A 678 5.04 -13.42 -17.76
CA ALA A 678 5.58 -12.08 -17.68
C ALA A 678 6.96 -12.06 -17.02
N GLU A 679 7.81 -11.13 -17.46
CA GLU A 679 9.10 -10.82 -16.86
C GLU A 679 9.20 -9.31 -16.62
N THR A 680 9.87 -8.93 -15.51
CA THR A 680 10.14 -7.53 -15.19
C THR A 680 11.61 -7.22 -15.45
N LEU A 681 11.86 -6.36 -16.42
CA LEU A 681 13.18 -5.82 -16.69
C LEU A 681 13.45 -4.65 -15.74
N GLN A 682 14.58 -4.69 -15.05
CA GLN A 682 14.99 -3.73 -14.03
C GLN A 682 16.28 -3.05 -14.50
N LEU A 683 16.25 -1.71 -14.64
CA LEU A 683 17.41 -0.88 -15.00
C LEU A 683 17.99 -0.27 -13.74
N TYR A 684 19.24 -0.58 -13.50
CA TYR A 684 20.05 0.02 -12.44
C TYR A 684 21.14 0.90 -13.05
N ILE A 685 21.43 2.01 -12.39
CA ILE A 685 22.52 2.92 -12.77
C ILE A 685 23.62 2.86 -11.71
N SER A 686 24.85 2.75 -12.17
CA SER A 686 26.07 2.80 -11.38
C SER A 686 26.88 4.02 -11.79
N ASP A 687 27.20 4.88 -10.84
CA ASP A 687 28.15 5.98 -11.04
C ASP A 687 29.57 5.45 -10.78
N ARG A 688 30.44 5.58 -11.78
CA ARG A 688 31.82 5.05 -11.72
C ARG A 688 32.85 6.07 -11.23
N GLN A 689 32.46 7.33 -11.12
CA GLN A 689 33.36 8.45 -10.85
C GLN A 689 32.78 9.46 -9.87
N ALA A 690 31.90 9.02 -8.98
CA ALA A 690 31.27 9.90 -8.00
C ALA A 690 32.27 10.58 -7.07
N SER A 691 32.10 11.87 -6.80
CA SER A 691 32.86 12.62 -5.81
C SER A 691 32.49 12.31 -4.36
N VAL A 692 31.33 11.69 -4.17
CA VAL A 692 30.75 11.29 -2.86
C VAL A 692 30.56 9.77 -2.82
N ASP A 693 30.45 9.23 -1.61
CA ASP A 693 30.08 7.81 -1.44
C ASP A 693 28.67 7.56 -1.96
N ARG A 694 28.53 6.64 -2.92
CA ARG A 694 27.26 6.27 -3.55
C ARG A 694 27.03 4.77 -3.53
N PRO A 695 25.76 4.31 -3.55
CA PRO A 695 25.46 2.90 -3.75
C PRO A 695 26.11 2.39 -5.06
N ILE A 696 26.58 1.16 -5.04
CA ILE A 696 27.20 0.51 -6.21
C ILE A 696 26.31 0.59 -7.43
N LYS A 697 24.99 0.50 -7.21
CA LYS A 697 23.95 0.68 -8.21
C LYS A 697 22.62 1.06 -7.57
N GLU A 698 21.75 1.69 -8.33
CA GLU A 698 20.42 2.10 -7.88
C GLU A 698 19.38 1.83 -8.96
N LEU A 699 18.22 1.31 -8.60
CA LEU A 699 17.09 1.14 -9.51
C LEU A 699 16.59 2.52 -10.00
N LYS A 700 16.49 2.69 -11.33
CA LYS A 700 16.06 3.97 -11.94
C LYS A 700 14.97 3.81 -13.00
N ALA A 701 14.74 2.58 -13.48
CA ALA A 701 13.57 2.28 -14.32
C ALA A 701 13.26 0.79 -14.26
N PHE A 702 12.01 0.44 -14.56
CA PHE A 702 11.60 -0.95 -14.77
C PHE A 702 10.42 -1.00 -15.73
N GLN A 703 10.26 -2.17 -16.36
CA GLN A 703 9.11 -2.46 -17.20
C GLN A 703 8.78 -3.95 -17.15
N LYS A 704 7.52 -4.27 -16.90
CA LYS A 704 6.98 -5.62 -16.96
C LYS A 704 6.39 -5.88 -18.34
N VAL A 705 6.71 -7.04 -18.92
CA VAL A 705 6.20 -7.45 -20.24
C VAL A 705 5.68 -8.87 -20.17
N PHE A 706 4.58 -9.13 -20.88
CA PHE A 706 3.96 -10.45 -21.00
C PHE A 706 4.27 -11.01 -22.40
N LEU A 707 4.75 -12.27 -22.45
CA LEU A 707 5.21 -12.89 -23.70
C LEU A 707 4.65 -14.31 -23.85
N GLN A 708 4.18 -14.62 -25.06
CA GLN A 708 3.86 -15.98 -25.48
C GLN A 708 5.13 -16.83 -25.67
N PRO A 709 5.06 -18.16 -25.64
CA PRO A 709 6.20 -19.02 -25.96
C PRO A 709 6.82 -18.67 -27.31
N GLY A 710 8.14 -18.42 -27.33
CA GLY A 710 8.89 -18.00 -28.53
C GLY A 710 8.78 -16.52 -28.90
N GLU A 711 7.91 -15.78 -28.26
CA GLU A 711 7.74 -14.35 -28.53
C GLU A 711 8.94 -13.54 -28.05
N THR A 712 9.32 -12.53 -28.84
CA THR A 712 10.37 -11.55 -28.54
C THR A 712 9.79 -10.14 -28.59
N GLN A 713 10.05 -9.34 -27.55
CA GLN A 713 9.68 -7.92 -27.50
C GLN A 713 10.91 -7.05 -27.26
N GLN A 714 10.92 -5.87 -27.86
CA GLN A 714 11.87 -4.79 -27.51
C GLN A 714 11.30 -3.99 -26.33
N VAL A 715 12.13 -3.76 -25.32
CA VAL A 715 11.80 -2.98 -24.13
C VAL A 715 12.68 -1.75 -24.10
N SER A 716 12.09 -0.59 -23.90
CA SER A 716 12.77 0.69 -23.80
C SER A 716 12.63 1.26 -22.39
N LEU A 717 13.76 1.59 -21.78
CA LEU A 717 13.86 2.12 -20.42
C LEU A 717 14.54 3.50 -20.49
N THR A 718 13.79 4.55 -20.21
CA THR A 718 14.27 5.94 -20.32
C THR A 718 14.55 6.53 -18.95
N ILE A 719 15.65 7.25 -18.84
CA ILE A 719 16.03 8.02 -17.64
C ILE A 719 16.47 9.42 -18.03
N ASP A 720 16.41 10.33 -17.08
CA ASP A 720 16.86 11.73 -17.16
C ASP A 720 18.02 12.01 -16.19
N LYS A 721 18.46 13.27 -16.12
CA LYS A 721 19.52 13.70 -15.19
C LYS A 721 19.20 13.39 -13.72
N ARG A 722 17.91 13.37 -13.36
CA ARG A 722 17.50 13.09 -11.98
C ARG A 722 17.91 11.68 -11.54
N ALA A 723 17.86 10.72 -12.46
CA ALA A 723 18.31 9.36 -12.21
C ALA A 723 19.82 9.25 -11.93
N LEU A 724 20.61 10.22 -12.41
CA LEU A 724 22.07 10.29 -12.25
C LEU A 724 22.48 11.11 -11.02
N SER A 725 21.55 11.86 -10.41
CA SER A 725 21.82 12.83 -9.35
C SER A 725 21.88 12.16 -7.98
N PHE A 726 22.64 12.77 -7.09
CA PHE A 726 22.57 12.59 -5.62
C PHE A 726 22.15 13.91 -4.95
N TYR A 727 21.79 13.87 -3.68
CA TYR A 727 21.47 15.08 -2.92
C TYR A 727 22.75 15.64 -2.28
N ASP A 728 23.16 16.82 -2.74
CA ASP A 728 24.31 17.54 -2.21
C ASP A 728 23.88 18.34 -0.98
N GLU A 729 24.24 17.85 0.21
CA GLU A 729 23.89 18.44 1.49
C GLU A 729 24.51 19.84 1.68
N SER A 730 25.73 20.05 1.16
CA SER A 730 26.44 21.32 1.28
C SER A 730 25.73 22.47 0.56
N ASN A 731 25.08 22.15 -0.57
CA ASN A 731 24.36 23.09 -1.41
C ASN A 731 22.84 22.93 -1.32
N SER A 732 22.32 21.99 -0.51
CA SER A 732 20.89 21.65 -0.35
C SER A 732 20.17 21.48 -1.68
N ARG A 733 20.79 20.77 -2.65
CA ARG A 733 20.24 20.56 -3.99
C ARG A 733 20.61 19.20 -4.58
N TRP A 734 19.83 18.80 -5.58
CA TRP A 734 20.16 17.64 -6.42
C TRP A 734 21.24 17.98 -7.43
N THR A 735 22.31 17.18 -7.46
CA THR A 735 23.49 17.40 -8.30
C THR A 735 23.79 16.14 -9.10
N ALA A 736 23.91 16.30 -10.41
CA ALA A 736 24.49 15.29 -11.31
C ALA A 736 25.88 15.75 -11.71
N GLU A 737 26.88 14.89 -11.54
CA GLU A 737 28.27 15.18 -11.87
C GLU A 737 28.62 14.61 -13.25
N PRO A 738 29.45 15.31 -14.06
CA PRO A 738 29.96 14.74 -15.29
C PRO A 738 30.87 13.55 -14.99
N GLY A 739 30.79 12.52 -15.82
CA GLY A 739 31.57 11.31 -15.62
C GLY A 739 31.00 10.09 -16.34
N LEU A 740 31.61 8.95 -16.10
CA LEU A 740 31.21 7.67 -16.65
C LEU A 740 30.19 6.98 -15.76
N PHE A 741 29.07 6.61 -16.37
CA PHE A 741 28.02 5.81 -15.79
C PHE A 741 27.88 4.46 -16.47
N GLU A 742 27.39 3.47 -15.74
CA GLU A 742 27.03 2.17 -16.29
C GLU A 742 25.55 1.88 -16.05
N ALA A 743 24.83 1.59 -17.12
CA ALA A 743 23.48 1.06 -17.10
C ALA A 743 23.54 -0.47 -17.04
N LEU A 744 22.86 -1.04 -16.08
CA LEU A 744 22.80 -2.48 -15.80
C LEU A 744 21.37 -2.95 -15.90
N VAL A 745 21.06 -3.90 -16.80
CA VAL A 745 19.69 -4.41 -16.97
C VAL A 745 19.65 -5.91 -16.68
N GLY A 746 18.62 -6.30 -15.93
CA GLY A 746 18.36 -7.69 -15.62
C GLY A 746 17.00 -7.91 -14.97
N THR A 747 16.90 -8.99 -14.18
CA THR A 747 15.63 -9.48 -13.60
C THR A 747 15.60 -9.45 -12.08
N SER A 748 16.70 -9.04 -11.45
CA SER A 748 16.83 -8.76 -10.01
C SER A 748 18.12 -7.97 -9.75
N SER A 749 18.28 -7.40 -8.55
CA SER A 749 19.45 -6.59 -8.19
C SER A 749 20.79 -7.34 -8.32
N ASN A 750 20.79 -8.67 -8.25
CA ASN A 750 22.02 -9.50 -8.39
C ASN A 750 22.11 -10.26 -9.71
N ARG A 751 21.11 -10.17 -10.60
CA ARG A 751 21.09 -10.83 -11.93
C ARG A 751 20.97 -9.79 -13.03
N LEU A 752 22.09 -9.16 -13.39
CA LEU A 752 22.21 -8.04 -14.30
C LEU A 752 23.17 -8.38 -15.47
N PRO A 753 22.76 -9.26 -16.41
CA PRO A 753 23.64 -9.76 -17.46
C PRO A 753 23.91 -8.74 -18.57
N ALA A 754 23.07 -7.71 -18.74
CA ALA A 754 23.19 -6.73 -19.82
C ALA A 754 23.73 -5.41 -19.27
N ARG A 755 24.72 -4.82 -19.98
CA ARG A 755 25.43 -3.61 -19.55
C ARG A 755 25.67 -2.65 -20.73
N CYS A 756 25.64 -1.36 -20.43
CA CYS A 756 25.99 -0.30 -21.38
C CYS A 756 26.63 0.87 -20.62
N THR A 757 27.82 1.28 -21.03
CA THR A 757 28.51 2.44 -20.47
C THR A 757 28.15 3.69 -21.27
N PHE A 758 27.94 4.81 -20.61
CA PHE A 758 27.66 6.12 -21.19
C PHE A 758 28.30 7.22 -20.34
N GLU A 759 28.42 8.41 -20.90
CA GLU A 759 29.07 9.56 -20.28
C GLU A 759 28.09 10.72 -20.13
N LEU A 760 28.00 11.31 -18.96
CA LEU A 760 27.38 12.61 -18.72
C LEU A 760 28.42 13.70 -18.92
N LYS A 761 28.18 14.65 -19.82
CA LYS A 761 28.97 15.87 -20.03
C LYS A 761 28.26 17.09 -19.44
N MET A 762 29.01 18.12 -19.06
CA MET A 762 28.42 19.42 -18.72
C MET A 762 27.92 20.17 -19.96
#